data_b9838043960200162f07e13308683a4f
#
_entry.id   b9838043960200162f07e13308683a4f
#
_cell.length_a   1.000
_cell.length_b   1.000
_cell.length_c   1.000
_cell.angle_alpha   90.00
_cell.angle_beta   90.00
_cell.angle_gamma   90.00
#
_symmetry.space_group_name_H-M   'P 1'
#
loop_
_entity.id
_entity.type
_entity.pdbx_description
1 polymer ?
#
loop_
_entity_poly.entity_id
_entity_poly.type
_entity_poly.pdbx_seq_one_letter_code
_entity_poly.pdbx_strand_id
1 'polypeptide(L)'
;MELTPQQNKIFEQIKAFINSDASVFILRGYAGTGKTTMVKVIADYIAQSRFLALMAPTGRAARILRQKTGHNATTIHKAIYKKPRFDAKKVKDIAESEFKLIQDIFVPESGGSIVAIVDEASMVCSRKIEHELFAFGTDNIMEDLLTFVRPHYGGKIIFVGDPAQLPPIGEPHSNALRTEYFEEKGLKVVEAELTEVLRQQGDSTILKNAMMIRDLLKKEKRNNLVFEERKDDVETISPEDFLKKYLDHRKQSGTHDSVIICYSNGAASLYNRDIRRALYGAEVPLRKNDILLITQNNYRLDRMNGEFVPVLSVGQRLQLSAPVYTQIGGVTQSVSITLNFVQVMIPDSNGCPMLCMLLEDLLTSDKATISIDESRALYINFCIRHPKLRPGTEVFEEALLNDPYYNAIRAKYGYAVTGHKCQGGEWGKVFVDYTDRTGLNDDSLRWAYTATTRAQKTLYVTNLPHITPFSKFRIDPINKCNRIDPECRILNEVSSTPFHDLNVDNGVRAKYHCIAKNIENTPYKINTVISRPYLEVYNIQTPNGIDRYDLHYKAGAIFQLAKAVTPNQHTAIIKMILDEEREMSFKFDYSPSEESYSKLYNLIRSACDTISVQITNVVEHREDYSIVFYMRTSGTFSCIKIYVNANGFITYAKPMSLIGSEDRELGAIIEIINSHFI
;
A
#
# COMPACT_ATOMS: atom_id res chain seq x y z
N MET A 1 -6.30 13.64 31.13
CA MET A 1 -6.22 13.58 29.66
C MET A 1 -7.65 13.39 29.18
N GLU A 2 -8.19 14.30 28.40
CA GLU A 2 -9.56 14.18 27.89
C GLU A 2 -9.57 13.29 26.65
N LEU A 3 -10.46 12.31 26.65
CA LEU A 3 -10.71 11.44 25.51
C LEU A 3 -11.71 12.10 24.55
N THR A 4 -11.56 11.86 23.26
CA THR A 4 -12.58 12.29 22.29
C THR A 4 -13.89 11.51 22.47
N PRO A 5 -15.01 11.98 21.89
CA PRO A 5 -16.27 11.25 21.94
C PRO A 5 -16.15 9.82 21.40
N GLN A 6 -15.41 9.60 20.31
CA GLN A 6 -15.17 8.25 19.77
C GLN A 6 -14.36 7.41 20.75
N GLN A 7 -13.27 7.95 21.30
CA GLN A 7 -12.44 7.23 22.28
C GLN A 7 -13.22 6.90 23.54
N ASN A 8 -14.05 7.80 24.05
CA ASN A 8 -14.91 7.54 25.20
C ASN A 8 -15.89 6.40 24.91
N LYS A 9 -16.55 6.39 23.77
CA LYS A 9 -17.46 5.31 23.35
C LYS A 9 -16.73 3.95 23.33
N ILE A 10 -15.54 3.90 22.75
CA ILE A 10 -14.73 2.66 22.70
C ILE A 10 -14.28 2.24 24.09
N PHE A 11 -13.94 3.19 24.95
CA PHE A 11 -13.56 2.88 26.33
C PHE A 11 -14.71 2.25 27.11
N GLU A 12 -15.95 2.74 26.95
CA GLU A 12 -17.12 2.09 27.55
C GLU A 12 -17.38 0.69 26.99
N GLN A 13 -17.15 0.46 25.68
CA GLN A 13 -17.20 -0.88 25.11
C GLN A 13 -16.16 -1.82 25.72
N ILE A 14 -14.95 -1.33 25.98
CA ILE A 14 -13.90 -2.13 26.65
C ILE A 14 -14.26 -2.45 28.09
N LYS A 15 -14.85 -1.52 28.84
CA LYS A 15 -15.34 -1.80 30.19
C LYS A 15 -16.43 -2.88 30.18
N ALA A 16 -17.37 -2.81 29.24
CA ALA A 16 -18.38 -3.84 29.03
C ALA A 16 -17.77 -5.19 28.68
N PHE A 17 -16.78 -5.20 27.75
CA PHE A 17 -16.04 -6.41 27.37
C PHE A 17 -15.34 -7.06 28.55
N ILE A 18 -14.68 -6.30 29.42
CA ILE A 18 -13.97 -6.84 30.60
C ILE A 18 -14.93 -7.63 31.52
N ASN A 19 -16.20 -7.27 31.56
CA ASN A 19 -17.23 -7.89 32.39
C ASN A 19 -18.16 -8.86 31.63
N SER A 20 -17.95 -9.05 30.33
CA SER A 20 -18.73 -9.95 29.48
C SER A 20 -18.16 -11.37 29.45
N ASP A 21 -18.79 -12.27 28.69
CA ASP A 21 -18.28 -13.61 28.38
C ASP A 21 -17.36 -13.62 27.12
N ALA A 22 -17.22 -12.52 26.42
CA ALA A 22 -16.26 -12.38 25.30
C ALA A 22 -14.82 -12.45 25.81
N SER A 23 -13.95 -13.10 25.08
CA SER A 23 -12.56 -13.36 25.47
C SER A 23 -11.54 -12.51 24.71
N VAL A 24 -11.89 -12.04 23.52
CA VAL A 24 -11.01 -11.26 22.63
C VAL A 24 -11.65 -9.92 22.30
N PHE A 25 -10.85 -8.86 22.42
CA PHE A 25 -11.21 -7.53 21.91
C PHE A 25 -10.19 -7.10 20.87
N ILE A 26 -10.65 -6.65 19.70
CA ILE A 26 -9.80 -6.13 18.64
C ILE A 26 -10.03 -4.63 18.49
N LEU A 27 -9.02 -3.84 18.83
CA LEU A 27 -9.03 -2.39 18.63
C LEU A 27 -8.19 -2.04 17.40
N ARG A 28 -8.86 -1.80 16.29
CA ARG A 28 -8.20 -1.31 15.09
C ARG A 28 -8.07 0.20 15.13
N GLY A 29 -6.97 0.74 14.64
CA GLY A 29 -6.80 2.18 14.53
C GLY A 29 -5.61 2.54 13.65
N TYR A 30 -5.78 3.57 12.84
CA TYR A 30 -4.78 4.02 11.89
C TYR A 30 -3.72 4.93 12.53
N ALA A 31 -2.70 5.31 11.75
CA ALA A 31 -1.69 6.26 12.23
C ALA A 31 -2.34 7.57 12.68
N GLY A 32 -1.93 8.09 13.84
CA GLY A 32 -2.43 9.37 14.37
C GLY A 32 -3.80 9.34 15.07
N THR A 33 -4.45 8.17 15.22
CA THR A 33 -5.78 8.07 15.85
C THR A 33 -5.73 7.94 17.38
N GLY A 34 -4.55 7.97 18.00
CA GLY A 34 -4.39 7.93 19.45
C GLY A 34 -4.47 6.54 20.08
N LYS A 35 -4.12 5.47 19.35
CA LYS A 35 -4.05 4.10 19.87
C LYS A 35 -3.31 3.99 21.20
N THR A 36 -2.09 4.53 21.28
CA THR A 36 -1.27 4.45 22.52
C THR A 36 -1.90 5.20 23.68
N THR A 37 -2.62 6.28 23.43
CA THR A 37 -3.41 7.00 24.44
C THR A 37 -4.52 6.10 24.99
N MET A 38 -5.24 5.42 24.10
CA MET A 38 -6.27 4.45 24.50
C MET A 38 -5.67 3.31 25.29
N VAL A 39 -4.54 2.74 24.85
CA VAL A 39 -3.84 1.67 25.58
C VAL A 39 -3.51 2.12 27.01
N LYS A 40 -3.02 3.36 27.22
CA LYS A 40 -2.76 3.89 28.55
C LYS A 40 -4.02 3.91 29.42
N VAL A 41 -5.11 4.49 28.93
CA VAL A 41 -6.36 4.60 29.69
C VAL A 41 -6.94 3.22 30.02
N ILE A 42 -6.85 2.28 29.08
CA ILE A 42 -7.29 0.89 29.28
C ILE A 42 -6.42 0.20 30.31
N ALA A 43 -5.10 0.36 30.23
CA ALA A 43 -4.15 -0.22 31.19
C ALA A 43 -4.37 0.33 32.60
N ASP A 44 -4.55 1.65 32.74
CA ASP A 44 -4.85 2.30 34.02
C ASP A 44 -6.15 1.74 34.65
N TYR A 45 -7.18 1.49 33.83
CA TYR A 45 -8.43 0.90 34.30
C TYR A 45 -8.27 -0.58 34.74
N ILE A 46 -7.61 -1.40 33.93
CA ILE A 46 -7.45 -2.82 34.18
C ILE A 46 -6.57 -3.07 35.44
N ALA A 47 -5.49 -2.29 35.57
CA ALA A 47 -4.54 -2.42 36.68
C ALA A 47 -5.16 -2.19 38.06
N GLN A 48 -6.35 -1.55 38.17
CA GLN A 48 -7.04 -1.33 39.46
C GLN A 48 -7.65 -2.60 40.05
N SER A 49 -7.99 -3.60 39.22
CA SER A 49 -8.78 -4.75 39.68
C SER A 49 -8.34 -6.11 39.14
N ARG A 50 -7.45 -6.14 38.13
CA ARG A 50 -7.03 -7.36 37.46
C ARG A 50 -5.52 -7.38 37.21
N PHE A 51 -4.97 -8.56 36.96
CA PHE A 51 -3.59 -8.68 36.53
C PHE A 51 -3.43 -8.24 35.08
N LEU A 52 -2.69 -7.14 34.87
CA LEU A 52 -2.40 -6.58 33.57
C LEU A 52 -1.11 -7.18 33.01
N ALA A 53 -1.20 -7.81 31.81
CA ALA A 53 -0.04 -8.20 31.02
C ALA A 53 0.04 -7.28 29.79
N LEU A 54 0.90 -6.26 29.87
CA LEU A 54 1.07 -5.27 28.79
C LEU A 54 2.27 -5.67 27.92
N MET A 55 2.01 -5.89 26.61
CA MET A 55 2.97 -6.52 25.71
C MET A 55 3.02 -5.85 24.35
N ALA A 56 4.16 -6.01 23.67
CA ALA A 56 4.33 -5.66 22.27
C ALA A 56 5.21 -6.71 21.54
N PRO A 57 5.13 -6.85 20.21
CA PRO A 57 5.92 -7.82 19.43
C PRO A 57 7.42 -7.56 19.47
N THR A 58 7.84 -6.29 19.52
CA THR A 58 9.25 -5.89 19.50
C THR A 58 9.67 -5.17 20.78
N GLY A 59 10.97 -5.24 21.08
CA GLY A 59 11.52 -4.56 22.25
C GLY A 59 11.41 -3.04 22.19
N ARG A 60 11.57 -2.45 21.02
CA ARG A 60 11.38 -1.01 20.82
C ARG A 60 9.94 -0.59 21.10
N ALA A 61 8.96 -1.31 20.55
CA ALA A 61 7.55 -1.04 20.81
C ALA A 61 7.22 -1.19 22.30
N ALA A 62 7.71 -2.25 22.95
CA ALA A 62 7.53 -2.45 24.40
C ALA A 62 8.15 -1.31 25.24
N ARG A 63 9.32 -0.80 24.86
CA ARG A 63 9.96 0.33 25.54
C ARG A 63 9.14 1.62 25.38
N ILE A 64 8.70 1.94 24.17
CA ILE A 64 7.85 3.11 23.89
C ILE A 64 6.53 2.99 24.65
N LEU A 65 5.95 1.80 24.67
CA LEU A 65 4.72 1.52 25.39
C LEU A 65 4.88 1.74 26.90
N ARG A 66 5.98 1.27 27.48
CA ARG A 66 6.34 1.51 28.89
C ARG A 66 6.47 3.00 29.20
N GLN A 67 7.19 3.74 28.36
CA GLN A 67 7.41 5.18 28.55
C GLN A 67 6.09 5.98 28.45
N LYS A 68 5.24 5.64 27.50
CA LYS A 68 3.98 6.37 27.25
C LYS A 68 2.88 6.02 28.25
N THR A 69 2.82 4.78 28.72
CA THR A 69 1.77 4.32 29.64
C THR A 69 2.16 4.46 31.10
N GLY A 70 3.44 4.39 31.44
CA GLY A 70 3.94 4.30 32.83
C GLY A 70 3.84 2.90 33.42
N HIS A 71 3.24 1.93 32.74
CA HIS A 71 3.13 0.54 33.17
C HIS A 71 4.31 -0.32 32.70
N ASN A 72 4.56 -1.43 33.38
CA ASN A 72 5.60 -2.36 32.97
C ASN A 72 5.17 -3.13 31.70
N ALA A 73 5.66 -2.67 30.55
CA ALA A 73 5.44 -3.33 29.27
C ALA A 73 6.67 -4.15 28.85
N THR A 74 6.44 -5.34 28.28
CA THR A 74 7.51 -6.26 27.86
C THR A 74 7.24 -6.78 26.44
N THR A 75 8.22 -7.50 25.86
CA THR A 75 7.93 -8.24 24.62
C THR A 75 7.03 -9.44 24.91
N ILE A 76 6.23 -9.86 23.91
CA ILE A 76 5.40 -11.07 24.02
C ILE A 76 6.27 -12.25 24.48
N HIS A 77 7.41 -12.50 23.82
CA HIS A 77 8.31 -13.59 24.16
C HIS A 77 8.76 -13.55 25.64
N LYS A 78 9.13 -12.38 26.15
CA LYS A 78 9.57 -12.23 27.56
C LYS A 78 8.43 -12.45 28.56
N ALA A 79 7.19 -12.17 28.14
CA ALA A 79 6.02 -12.34 29.00
C ALA A 79 5.55 -13.79 29.08
N ILE A 80 5.55 -14.53 27.95
CA ILE A 80 4.87 -15.83 27.88
C ILE A 80 5.79 -17.04 27.94
N TYR A 81 7.11 -16.88 27.78
CA TYR A 81 8.05 -18.01 27.86
C TYR A 81 8.88 -18.00 29.14
N LYS A 82 9.19 -19.20 29.59
CA LYS A 82 10.12 -19.42 30.71
C LYS A 82 11.56 -19.16 30.28
N LYS A 83 12.49 -19.16 31.27
CA LYS A 83 13.92 -19.12 30.95
C LYS A 83 14.28 -20.28 30.04
N PRO A 84 15.21 -20.08 29.10
CA PRO A 84 15.62 -21.12 28.16
C PRO A 84 16.33 -22.27 28.95
N ARG A 85 16.02 -23.49 28.54
CA ARG A 85 16.78 -24.68 28.94
C ARG A 85 17.51 -25.24 27.75
N PHE A 86 18.66 -25.87 28.01
CA PHE A 86 19.46 -26.52 26.96
C PHE A 86 19.05 -27.98 26.81
N ASP A 87 18.77 -28.38 25.58
CA ASP A 87 18.69 -29.79 25.21
C ASP A 87 19.89 -30.08 24.28
N ALA A 88 20.92 -30.71 24.85
CA ALA A 88 22.15 -31.06 24.13
C ALA A 88 22.29 -32.58 24.08
N LYS A 89 22.40 -33.11 22.87
CA LYS A 89 22.70 -34.53 22.69
C LYS A 89 24.14 -34.82 23.14
N LYS A 90 24.29 -35.87 23.96
CA LYS A 90 25.64 -36.40 24.31
C LYS A 90 26.27 -36.98 23.06
N VAL A 91 27.34 -36.34 22.59
CA VAL A 91 28.14 -36.81 21.44
C VAL A 91 29.55 -37.17 21.90
N LYS A 92 30.22 -38.05 21.12
CA LYS A 92 31.60 -38.46 21.40
C LYS A 92 32.59 -37.36 21.02
N ASP A 93 32.30 -36.65 19.93
CA ASP A 93 33.13 -35.54 19.45
C ASP A 93 32.37 -34.21 19.69
N ILE A 94 33.05 -33.25 20.27
CA ILE A 94 32.48 -31.94 20.56
C ILE A 94 32.07 -31.20 19.27
N ALA A 95 32.72 -31.45 18.15
CA ALA A 95 32.40 -30.86 16.86
C ALA A 95 31.09 -31.42 16.26
N GLU A 96 30.60 -32.57 16.75
CA GLU A 96 29.28 -33.13 16.42
C GLU A 96 28.15 -32.61 17.33
N SER A 97 28.47 -31.73 18.27
CA SER A 97 27.46 -31.26 19.24
C SER A 97 26.31 -30.56 18.57
N GLU A 98 25.15 -31.15 18.73
CA GLU A 98 23.87 -30.53 18.42
C GLU A 98 23.23 -30.06 19.73
N PHE A 99 22.75 -28.85 19.74
CA PHE A 99 22.00 -28.32 20.86
C PHE A 99 20.75 -27.62 20.41
N LYS A 100 19.73 -27.62 21.26
CA LYS A 100 18.51 -26.85 21.05
C LYS A 100 18.20 -26.06 22.30
N LEU A 101 17.93 -24.78 22.17
CA LEU A 101 17.42 -23.93 23.22
C LEU A 101 15.89 -24.01 23.24
N ILE A 102 15.33 -24.55 24.28
CA ILE A 102 13.89 -24.72 24.46
C ILE A 102 13.38 -23.72 25.48
N GLN A 103 12.37 -22.98 25.13
CA GLN A 103 11.63 -22.09 26.02
C GLN A 103 10.18 -22.55 26.12
N ASP A 104 9.83 -23.18 27.22
CA ASP A 104 8.47 -23.64 27.50
C ASP A 104 7.55 -22.46 27.80
N ILE A 105 6.25 -22.62 27.52
CA ILE A 105 5.25 -21.60 27.81
C ILE A 105 5.12 -21.48 29.36
N PHE A 106 5.08 -20.25 29.83
CA PHE A 106 4.70 -19.96 31.22
C PHE A 106 3.16 -19.97 31.30
N VAL A 107 2.61 -20.96 31.96
CA VAL A 107 1.18 -21.04 32.23
C VAL A 107 0.95 -20.58 33.67
N PRO A 108 0.27 -19.44 33.90
CA PRO A 108 -0.02 -18.96 35.23
C PRO A 108 -0.91 -19.94 36.03
N GLU A 109 -0.59 -20.18 37.26
CA GLU A 109 -1.37 -21.09 38.16
C GLU A 109 -2.76 -20.54 38.48
N SER A 110 -2.88 -19.21 38.60
CA SER A 110 -4.16 -18.51 38.81
C SER A 110 -4.91 -18.34 37.51
N GLY A 111 -5.84 -19.25 37.21
CA GLY A 111 -6.73 -19.14 36.08
C GLY A 111 -7.69 -17.97 36.22
N GLY A 112 -7.93 -17.21 35.13
CA GLY A 112 -9.14 -16.37 34.97
C GLY A 112 -9.05 -14.90 35.32
N SER A 113 -7.92 -14.39 35.86
CA SER A 113 -7.79 -12.97 36.23
C SER A 113 -6.88 -12.13 35.31
N ILE A 114 -6.24 -12.77 34.35
CA ILE A 114 -5.31 -12.07 33.42
C ILE A 114 -6.07 -11.32 32.37
N VAL A 115 -5.72 -10.04 32.18
CA VAL A 115 -6.06 -9.26 30.98
C VAL A 115 -4.79 -8.87 30.27
N ALA A 116 -4.60 -9.42 29.10
CA ALA A 116 -3.46 -9.12 28.24
C ALA A 116 -3.82 -7.98 27.28
N ILE A 117 -2.92 -7.00 27.12
CA ILE A 117 -2.99 -6.01 26.05
C ILE A 117 -1.77 -6.20 25.16
N VAL A 118 -1.99 -6.37 23.88
CA VAL A 118 -0.95 -6.51 22.87
C VAL A 118 -1.03 -5.31 21.92
N ASP A 119 -0.11 -4.37 22.09
CA ASP A 119 0.04 -3.23 21.16
C ASP A 119 0.89 -3.64 19.95
N GLU A 120 0.77 -2.91 18.84
CA GLU A 120 1.37 -3.25 17.53
C GLU A 120 1.02 -4.69 17.08
N ALA A 121 -0.22 -5.11 17.34
CA ALA A 121 -0.67 -6.47 17.09
C ALA A 121 -0.61 -6.89 15.61
N SER A 122 -0.51 -5.93 14.68
CA SER A 122 -0.29 -6.20 13.24
C SER A 122 0.95 -7.06 12.96
N MET A 123 1.92 -7.11 13.88
CA MET A 123 3.16 -7.86 13.74
C MET A 123 3.12 -9.26 14.38
N VAL A 124 2.03 -9.66 15.03
CA VAL A 124 1.93 -10.96 15.72
C VAL A 124 1.70 -12.07 14.70
N CYS A 125 2.69 -12.96 14.57
CA CYS A 125 2.64 -14.09 13.64
C CYS A 125 1.70 -15.19 14.16
N SER A 126 0.89 -15.76 13.28
CA SER A 126 -0.05 -16.84 13.60
C SER A 126 0.31 -18.18 12.99
N ARG A 127 1.41 -18.24 12.25
CA ARG A 127 1.88 -19.50 11.69
C ARG A 127 3.05 -20.08 12.48
N LYS A 128 3.22 -21.39 12.34
CA LYS A 128 4.34 -22.10 12.94
C LYS A 128 5.65 -21.71 12.25
N ILE A 129 6.66 -21.33 13.05
CA ILE A 129 8.01 -20.99 12.58
C ILE A 129 8.99 -21.87 13.35
N GLU A 130 9.42 -22.93 12.72
CA GLU A 130 10.43 -23.84 13.27
C GLU A 130 11.85 -23.27 13.08
N HIS A 131 12.64 -23.34 14.15
CA HIS A 131 14.04 -23.00 14.14
C HIS A 131 14.87 -24.23 14.56
N GLU A 132 15.97 -24.49 13.90
CA GLU A 132 16.79 -25.66 14.23
C GLU A 132 17.41 -25.57 15.63
N LEU A 133 17.81 -24.38 16.06
CA LEU A 133 18.54 -24.17 17.31
C LEU A 133 17.66 -23.63 18.46
N PHE A 134 16.43 -23.23 18.14
CA PHE A 134 15.50 -22.64 19.12
C PHE A 134 14.13 -23.31 18.99
N ALA A 135 13.48 -23.57 20.11
CA ALA A 135 12.08 -23.95 20.16
C ALA A 135 11.36 -23.07 21.18
N PHE A 136 10.26 -22.45 20.75
CA PHE A 136 9.43 -21.59 21.59
C PHE A 136 8.04 -22.20 21.69
N GLY A 137 7.69 -22.79 22.85
CA GLY A 137 6.39 -23.39 23.04
C GLY A 137 5.98 -24.34 21.92
N THR A 138 4.95 -23.95 21.16
CA THR A 138 4.47 -24.68 19.97
C THR A 138 5.11 -24.18 18.64
N ASP A 139 6.06 -23.27 18.71
CA ASP A 139 6.62 -22.51 17.57
C ASP A 139 5.58 -21.62 16.85
N ASN A 140 4.40 -21.40 17.46
CA ASN A 140 3.38 -20.49 17.00
C ASN A 140 3.05 -19.48 18.12
N ILE A 141 3.55 -18.27 17.99
CA ILE A 141 3.45 -17.25 19.04
C ILE A 141 1.99 -16.85 19.37
N MET A 142 1.07 -16.93 18.38
CA MET A 142 -0.34 -16.64 18.61
C MET A 142 -0.99 -17.72 19.47
N GLU A 143 -0.74 -19.00 19.18
CA GLU A 143 -1.25 -20.13 19.96
C GLU A 143 -0.68 -20.12 21.39
N ASP A 144 0.62 -19.82 21.51
CA ASP A 144 1.30 -19.75 22.79
C ASP A 144 0.77 -18.59 23.64
N LEU A 145 0.46 -17.45 23.01
CA LEU A 145 -0.15 -16.29 23.65
C LEU A 145 -1.57 -16.60 24.15
N LEU A 146 -2.37 -17.30 23.34
CA LEU A 146 -3.70 -17.76 23.77
C LEU A 146 -3.59 -18.79 24.89
N THR A 147 -2.59 -19.67 24.86
CA THR A 147 -2.31 -20.63 25.95
C THR A 147 -1.93 -19.93 27.25
N PHE A 148 -1.12 -18.86 27.17
CA PHE A 148 -0.76 -18.03 28.33
C PHE A 148 -1.96 -17.31 28.93
N VAL A 149 -2.80 -16.68 28.08
CA VAL A 149 -3.98 -15.89 28.53
C VAL A 149 -5.11 -16.79 29.02
N ARG A 150 -5.27 -18.00 28.46
CA ARG A 150 -6.33 -18.96 28.79
C ARG A 150 -7.74 -18.38 28.63
N PRO A 151 -8.15 -17.97 27.42
CA PRO A 151 -9.43 -17.30 27.18
C PRO A 151 -10.64 -18.13 27.60
N HIS A 152 -10.62 -19.47 27.40
CA HIS A 152 -11.69 -20.39 27.82
C HIS A 152 -11.84 -20.52 29.35
N TYR A 153 -10.91 -19.99 30.12
CA TYR A 153 -10.91 -20.02 31.59
C TYR A 153 -11.07 -18.61 32.18
N GLY A 154 -11.62 -17.67 31.43
CA GLY A 154 -11.90 -16.32 31.89
C GLY A 154 -10.77 -15.30 31.69
N GLY A 155 -9.65 -15.70 31.09
CA GLY A 155 -8.62 -14.75 30.62
C GLY A 155 -9.13 -13.91 29.46
N LYS A 156 -8.62 -12.71 29.34
CA LYS A 156 -9.04 -11.78 28.27
C LYS A 156 -7.83 -11.20 27.54
N ILE A 157 -7.99 -10.97 26.25
CA ILE A 157 -6.94 -10.37 25.45
C ILE A 157 -7.50 -9.22 24.61
N ILE A 158 -6.76 -8.11 24.57
CA ILE A 158 -7.04 -6.93 23.78
C ILE A 158 -5.90 -6.77 22.78
N PHE A 159 -6.18 -6.98 21.50
CA PHE A 159 -5.26 -6.70 20.41
C PHE A 159 -5.46 -5.27 19.92
N VAL A 160 -4.40 -4.48 19.90
CA VAL A 160 -4.40 -3.11 19.40
C VAL A 160 -3.42 -3.02 18.24
N GLY A 161 -3.90 -2.56 17.07
CA GLY A 161 -3.03 -2.51 15.89
C GLY A 161 -3.61 -1.72 14.73
N ASP A 162 -2.81 -1.60 13.71
CA ASP A 162 -3.15 -0.88 12.48
C ASP A 162 -3.25 -1.87 11.32
N PRO A 163 -4.45 -2.09 10.76
CA PRO A 163 -4.64 -3.08 9.70
C PRO A 163 -4.04 -2.67 8.35
N ALA A 164 -3.65 -1.39 8.18
CA ALA A 164 -2.99 -0.92 6.96
C ALA A 164 -1.47 -1.07 7.01
N GLN A 165 -0.87 -1.39 8.17
CA GLN A 165 0.56 -1.67 8.28
C GLN A 165 0.92 -3.06 7.72
N LEU A 166 2.23 -3.30 7.58
CA LEU A 166 2.75 -4.59 7.13
C LEU A 166 2.32 -5.71 8.11
N PRO A 167 1.78 -6.81 7.60
CA PRO A 167 1.53 -8.01 8.38
C PRO A 167 2.85 -8.74 8.72
N PRO A 168 2.81 -9.82 9.52
CA PRO A 168 3.97 -10.65 9.75
C PRO A 168 4.54 -11.23 8.45
N ILE A 169 5.86 -11.39 8.40
CA ILE A 169 6.53 -11.91 7.20
C ILE A 169 5.96 -13.26 6.80
N GLY A 170 5.49 -13.35 5.56
CA GLY A 170 4.92 -14.56 4.96
C GLY A 170 3.46 -14.81 5.30
N GLU A 171 2.77 -13.85 5.93
CA GLU A 171 1.32 -13.85 6.08
C GLU A 171 0.71 -12.74 5.21
N PRO A 172 -0.41 -13.01 4.50
CA PRO A 172 -1.07 -12.00 3.67
C PRO A 172 -1.80 -10.94 4.49
N HIS A 173 -2.17 -11.29 5.74
CA HIS A 173 -2.92 -10.44 6.66
C HIS A 173 -2.45 -10.66 8.08
N SER A 174 -2.69 -9.69 8.96
CA SER A 174 -2.51 -9.86 10.40
C SER A 174 -3.72 -10.54 11.01
N ASN A 175 -3.60 -11.83 11.35
CA ASN A 175 -4.66 -12.60 11.98
C ASN A 175 -5.01 -12.09 13.39
N ALA A 176 -4.10 -11.42 14.07
CA ALA A 176 -4.37 -10.76 15.36
C ALA A 176 -5.42 -9.63 15.27
N LEU A 177 -5.67 -9.11 14.06
CA LEU A 177 -6.64 -8.04 13.79
C LEU A 177 -7.87 -8.53 13.00
N ARG A 178 -8.09 -9.86 12.92
CA ARG A 178 -9.20 -10.47 12.21
C ARG A 178 -10.14 -11.22 13.15
N THR A 179 -11.39 -10.83 13.15
CA THR A 179 -12.45 -11.42 13.98
C THR A 179 -12.64 -12.90 13.66
N GLU A 180 -12.69 -13.25 12.36
CA GLU A 180 -12.94 -14.61 11.87
C GLU A 180 -11.89 -15.60 12.40
N TYR A 181 -10.63 -15.20 12.52
CA TYR A 181 -9.55 -16.07 13.03
C TYR A 181 -9.82 -16.59 14.43
N PHE A 182 -10.39 -15.77 15.31
CA PHE A 182 -10.69 -16.14 16.69
C PHE A 182 -12.04 -16.86 16.80
N GLU A 183 -13.03 -16.48 16.01
CA GLU A 183 -14.33 -17.16 15.94
C GLU A 183 -14.19 -18.60 15.49
N GLU A 184 -13.33 -18.89 14.50
CA GLU A 184 -12.96 -20.24 14.08
C GLU A 184 -12.37 -21.10 15.20
N LYS A 185 -11.78 -20.44 16.23
CA LYS A 185 -11.29 -21.10 17.45
C LYS A 185 -12.32 -21.19 18.58
N GLY A 186 -13.57 -20.82 18.30
CA GLY A 186 -14.67 -20.84 19.28
C GLY A 186 -14.58 -19.72 20.32
N LEU A 187 -13.83 -18.64 20.06
CA LEU A 187 -13.71 -17.50 20.96
C LEU A 187 -14.69 -16.40 20.58
N LYS A 188 -15.36 -15.81 21.56
CA LYS A 188 -16.22 -14.64 21.34
C LYS A 188 -15.39 -13.38 21.22
N VAL A 189 -15.62 -12.63 20.16
CA VAL A 189 -14.87 -11.44 19.80
C VAL A 189 -15.72 -10.18 19.90
N VAL A 190 -15.15 -9.09 20.38
CA VAL A 190 -15.68 -7.73 20.29
C VAL A 190 -14.68 -6.90 19.50
N GLU A 191 -15.15 -6.05 18.63
CA GLU A 191 -14.26 -5.20 17.81
C GLU A 191 -14.67 -3.73 17.87
N ALA A 192 -13.69 -2.85 17.73
CA ALA A 192 -13.87 -1.42 17.57
C ALA A 192 -12.79 -0.82 16.67
N GLU A 193 -13.11 0.30 16.04
CA GLU A 193 -12.18 0.99 15.13
C GLU A 193 -12.06 2.47 15.50
N LEU A 194 -10.83 2.95 15.65
CA LEU A 194 -10.48 4.36 15.78
C LEU A 194 -10.24 4.95 14.39
N THR A 195 -11.12 5.82 13.96
CA THR A 195 -11.08 6.47 12.64
C THR A 195 -10.71 7.94 12.69
N GLU A 196 -10.97 8.61 13.83
CA GLU A 196 -10.67 10.04 14.00
C GLU A 196 -9.16 10.27 14.15
N VAL A 197 -8.59 11.12 13.30
CA VAL A 197 -7.18 11.50 13.37
C VAL A 197 -7.01 12.67 14.33
N LEU A 198 -6.26 12.46 15.43
CA LEU A 198 -6.13 13.39 16.56
C LEU A 198 -4.89 14.28 16.51
N ARG A 199 -3.97 14.06 15.59
CA ARG A 199 -2.79 14.92 15.51
C ARG A 199 -3.23 16.35 15.23
N GLN A 200 -2.90 17.26 16.16
CA GLN A 200 -3.20 18.70 16.15
C GLN A 200 -2.69 19.47 14.90
N GLN A 201 -2.05 18.80 13.98
CA GLN A 201 -1.64 19.29 12.68
C GLN A 201 -2.63 18.82 11.62
N GLY A 202 -3.85 19.37 11.65
CA GLY A 202 -4.91 19.06 10.67
C GLY A 202 -4.56 19.33 9.20
N ASP A 203 -3.33 19.73 8.91
CA ASP A 203 -2.82 20.01 7.57
C ASP A 203 -1.50 19.26 7.24
N SER A 204 -1.21 18.13 7.91
CA SER A 204 -0.03 17.33 7.59
C SER A 204 -0.20 16.56 6.28
N THR A 205 0.63 16.86 5.30
CA THR A 205 0.68 16.19 4.00
C THR A 205 1.12 14.74 4.15
N ILE A 206 1.94 14.41 5.15
CA ILE A 206 2.31 13.04 5.49
C ILE A 206 1.06 12.21 5.81
N LEU A 207 0.16 12.76 6.65
CA LEU A 207 -1.09 12.07 7.01
C LEU A 207 -2.05 11.97 5.84
N LYS A 208 -2.18 13.01 5.01
CA LYS A 208 -3.00 12.98 3.78
C LYS A 208 -2.55 11.86 2.84
N ASN A 209 -1.24 11.74 2.60
CA ASN A 209 -0.68 10.66 1.79
C ASN A 209 -0.89 9.29 2.42
N ALA A 210 -0.73 9.15 3.73
CA ALA A 210 -1.03 7.90 4.44
C ALA A 210 -2.52 7.53 4.34
N MET A 211 -3.43 8.48 4.46
CA MET A 211 -4.87 8.26 4.29
C MET A 211 -5.21 7.84 2.86
N MET A 212 -4.61 8.48 1.86
CA MET A 212 -4.76 8.09 0.45
C MET A 212 -4.34 6.64 0.22
N ILE A 213 -3.16 6.21 0.73
CA ILE A 213 -2.70 4.82 0.60
C ILE A 213 -3.65 3.85 1.30
N ARG A 214 -4.11 4.18 2.50
CA ARG A 214 -5.10 3.40 3.25
C ARG A 214 -6.40 3.23 2.47
N ASP A 215 -6.89 4.31 1.85
CA ASP A 215 -8.13 4.28 1.09
C ASP A 215 -7.97 3.45 -0.20
N LEU A 216 -6.78 3.46 -0.81
CA LEU A 216 -6.44 2.55 -1.92
C LEU A 216 -6.45 1.09 -1.50
N LEU A 217 -6.01 0.75 -0.28
CA LEU A 217 -6.07 -0.62 0.23
C LEU A 217 -7.51 -1.16 0.34
N LYS A 218 -8.51 -0.27 0.53
CA LYS A 218 -9.94 -0.62 0.62
C LYS A 218 -10.62 -0.69 -0.75
N LYS A 219 -10.02 -0.12 -1.80
CA LYS A 219 -10.62 -0.06 -3.14
C LYS A 219 -10.34 -1.35 -3.93
N GLU A 220 -11.35 -1.80 -4.66
CA GLU A 220 -11.18 -2.89 -5.64
C GLU A 220 -10.34 -2.45 -6.84
N LYS A 221 -10.63 -1.25 -7.36
CA LYS A 221 -9.89 -0.65 -8.48
C LYS A 221 -8.82 0.31 -7.95
N ARG A 222 -7.56 -0.02 -8.20
CA ARG A 222 -6.39 0.75 -7.73
C ARG A 222 -5.64 1.30 -8.94
N ASN A 223 -5.84 2.55 -9.24
CA ASN A 223 -5.27 3.20 -10.42
C ASN A 223 -4.75 4.63 -10.18
N ASN A 224 -4.69 5.06 -8.91
CA ASN A 224 -4.25 6.41 -8.59
C ASN A 224 -3.40 6.41 -7.33
N LEU A 225 -2.09 6.65 -7.48
CA LEU A 225 -1.13 6.83 -6.38
C LEU A 225 -0.26 8.04 -6.73
N VAL A 226 -0.68 9.19 -6.27
CA VAL A 226 0.00 10.47 -6.45
C VAL A 226 0.13 11.13 -5.09
N PHE A 227 1.36 11.25 -4.60
CA PHE A 227 1.61 11.93 -3.33
C PHE A 227 1.41 13.43 -3.49
N GLU A 228 0.77 14.03 -2.49
CA GLU A 228 0.81 15.47 -2.32
C GLU A 228 2.18 15.85 -1.74
N GLU A 229 2.76 16.91 -2.30
CA GLU A 229 4.03 17.47 -1.85
C GLU A 229 3.82 18.82 -1.19
N ARG A 230 4.60 19.08 -0.15
CA ARG A 230 4.65 20.37 0.51
C ARG A 230 6.03 20.55 1.14
N LYS A 231 6.67 21.66 0.86
CA LYS A 231 7.98 22.00 1.42
C LYS A 231 8.00 21.83 2.93
N ASP A 232 9.08 21.23 3.45
CA ASP A 232 9.33 20.93 4.86
C ASP A 232 8.39 19.87 5.49
N ASP A 233 7.44 19.30 4.73
CA ASP A 233 6.55 18.21 5.18
C ASP A 233 6.78 16.96 4.33
N VAL A 234 6.52 17.02 3.01
CA VAL A 234 6.78 15.91 2.06
C VAL A 234 7.51 16.44 0.85
N GLU A 235 8.71 15.97 0.61
CA GLU A 235 9.56 16.41 -0.52
C GLU A 235 10.07 15.22 -1.32
N THR A 236 9.87 15.26 -2.65
CA THR A 236 10.52 14.31 -3.58
C THR A 236 11.94 14.79 -3.90
N ILE A 237 12.89 13.87 -3.80
CA ILE A 237 14.32 14.13 -4.02
C ILE A 237 14.81 13.21 -5.13
N SER A 238 15.69 13.72 -6.00
CA SER A 238 16.37 12.92 -7.01
C SER A 238 17.22 11.81 -6.36
N PRO A 239 17.37 10.63 -6.98
CA PRO A 239 18.21 9.56 -6.45
C PRO A 239 19.65 10.02 -6.19
N GLU A 240 20.18 10.93 -7.01
CA GLU A 240 21.55 11.46 -6.89
C GLU A 240 21.72 12.34 -5.64
N ASP A 241 20.71 13.12 -5.28
CA ASP A 241 20.74 14.03 -4.13
C ASP A 241 20.26 13.40 -2.82
N PHE A 242 19.60 12.25 -2.89
CA PHE A 242 18.95 11.61 -1.74
C PHE A 242 19.92 11.33 -0.58
N LEU A 243 21.03 10.68 -0.87
CA LEU A 243 22.06 10.38 0.12
C LEU A 243 22.72 11.65 0.66
N LYS A 244 23.00 12.62 -0.19
CA LYS A 244 23.57 13.92 0.20
C LYS A 244 22.65 14.66 1.17
N LYS A 245 21.36 14.76 0.87
CA LYS A 245 20.36 15.40 1.75
C LYS A 245 20.28 14.72 3.12
N TYR A 246 20.33 13.38 3.16
CA TYR A 246 20.38 12.63 4.42
C TYR A 246 21.64 12.96 5.24
N LEU A 247 22.81 12.98 4.59
CA LEU A 247 24.09 13.28 5.26
C LEU A 247 24.15 14.72 5.78
N ASP A 248 23.65 15.67 5.01
CA ASP A 248 23.61 17.09 5.42
C ASP A 248 22.69 17.28 6.63
N HIS A 249 21.52 16.63 6.61
CA HIS A 249 20.63 16.65 7.77
C HIS A 249 21.31 16.06 9.01
N ARG A 250 21.98 14.90 8.85
CA ARG A 250 22.68 14.23 9.95
C ARG A 250 23.80 15.08 10.58
N LYS A 251 24.53 15.86 9.77
CA LYS A 251 25.55 16.80 10.26
C LYS A 251 24.95 17.94 11.09
N GLN A 252 23.76 18.41 10.73
CA GLN A 252 23.08 19.54 11.38
C GLN A 252 22.37 19.16 12.67
N SER A 253 21.69 18.01 12.72
CA SER A 253 20.71 17.65 13.76
C SER A 253 21.22 16.64 14.80
N GLY A 254 22.49 16.17 14.67
CA GLY A 254 22.94 15.05 15.50
C GLY A 254 22.36 13.71 15.05
N THR A 255 22.64 12.63 15.76
CA THR A 255 22.71 11.30 15.16
C THR A 255 21.43 10.48 15.14
N HIS A 256 20.33 10.86 15.80
CA HIS A 256 19.31 9.88 16.13
C HIS A 256 17.89 10.16 15.60
N ASP A 257 17.64 11.32 14.99
CA ASP A 257 16.28 11.75 14.58
C ASP A 257 15.98 11.50 13.09
N SER A 258 16.82 10.72 12.40
CA SER A 258 16.60 10.39 10.99
C SER A 258 16.99 8.95 10.64
N VAL A 259 16.28 8.37 9.67
CA VAL A 259 16.52 7.03 9.15
C VAL A 259 16.21 6.96 7.66
N ILE A 260 16.94 6.10 6.93
CA ILE A 260 16.56 5.68 5.58
C ILE A 260 15.74 4.40 5.67
N ILE A 261 14.61 4.35 4.98
CA ILE A 261 13.77 3.16 4.85
C ILE A 261 13.80 2.70 3.40
N CYS A 262 14.14 1.43 3.19
CA CYS A 262 14.20 0.80 1.88
C CYS A 262 13.54 -0.58 1.92
N TYR A 263 13.39 -1.22 0.75
CA TYR A 263 12.65 -2.46 0.66
C TYR A 263 13.43 -3.68 1.18
N SER A 264 14.67 -3.86 0.76
CA SER A 264 15.42 -5.11 0.99
C SER A 264 16.59 -4.94 1.97
N ASN A 265 17.03 -6.05 2.59
CA ASN A 265 18.23 -6.06 3.41
C ASN A 265 19.49 -5.69 2.60
N GLY A 266 19.56 -6.09 1.32
CA GLY A 266 20.64 -5.70 0.43
C GLY A 266 20.71 -4.20 0.20
N ALA A 267 19.56 -3.55 -0.09
CA ALA A 267 19.50 -2.09 -0.23
C ALA A 267 19.89 -1.38 1.09
N ALA A 268 19.42 -1.88 2.23
CA ALA A 268 19.80 -1.31 3.53
C ALA A 268 21.31 -1.47 3.80
N SER A 269 21.91 -2.59 3.44
CA SER A 269 23.37 -2.83 3.55
C SER A 269 24.16 -1.86 2.68
N LEU A 270 23.72 -1.65 1.42
CA LEU A 270 24.35 -0.68 0.51
C LEU A 270 24.29 0.74 1.07
N TYR A 271 23.11 1.21 1.48
CA TYR A 271 22.98 2.53 2.10
C TYR A 271 23.85 2.69 3.35
N ASN A 272 23.86 1.69 4.23
CA ASN A 272 24.68 1.72 5.44
C ASN A 272 26.18 1.83 5.10
N ARG A 273 26.64 1.09 4.08
CA ARG A 273 28.04 1.15 3.61
C ARG A 273 28.36 2.53 3.01
N ASP A 274 27.49 3.03 2.13
CA ASP A 274 27.74 4.30 1.43
C ASP A 274 27.68 5.51 2.38
N ILE A 275 26.77 5.48 3.37
CA ILE A 275 26.72 6.47 4.45
C ILE A 275 28.03 6.46 5.24
N ARG A 276 28.52 5.29 5.64
CA ARG A 276 29.77 5.19 6.41
C ARG A 276 30.98 5.60 5.59
N ARG A 277 31.02 5.24 4.29
CA ARG A 277 32.05 5.72 3.36
C ARG A 277 32.06 7.26 3.26
N ALA A 278 30.89 7.88 3.16
CA ALA A 278 30.77 9.33 3.10
C ALA A 278 31.14 10.03 4.43
N LEU A 279 30.87 9.38 5.58
CA LEU A 279 31.20 9.92 6.90
C LEU A 279 32.68 9.79 7.26
N TYR A 280 33.33 8.70 6.86
CA TYR A 280 34.64 8.32 7.37
C TYR A 280 35.72 8.11 6.27
N GLY A 281 35.35 8.23 4.99
CA GLY A 281 36.23 7.96 3.86
C GLY A 281 36.13 6.52 3.37
N ALA A 282 37.19 5.74 3.43
CA ALA A 282 37.21 4.35 2.98
C ALA A 282 36.38 3.42 3.89
N GLU A 283 36.27 2.15 3.53
CA GLU A 283 35.70 1.11 4.41
C GLU A 283 36.50 1.02 5.71
N VAL A 284 35.89 1.47 6.79
CA VAL A 284 36.53 1.49 8.10
C VAL A 284 35.77 0.56 9.06
N PRO A 285 36.51 -0.07 10.01
CA PRO A 285 35.89 -0.84 11.06
C PRO A 285 34.90 -0.01 11.90
N LEU A 286 34.14 -0.66 12.75
CA LEU A 286 33.20 0.01 13.67
C LEU A 286 33.89 1.14 14.46
N ARG A 287 33.22 2.26 14.59
CA ARG A 287 33.72 3.48 15.25
C ARG A 287 32.72 4.03 16.28
N LYS A 288 33.24 4.90 17.16
CA LYS A 288 32.42 5.75 18.01
C LYS A 288 31.44 6.56 17.16
N ASN A 289 30.21 6.73 17.65
CA ASN A 289 29.07 7.40 17.01
C ASN A 289 28.45 6.65 15.83
N ASP A 290 28.91 5.43 15.51
CA ASP A 290 28.12 4.53 14.67
C ASP A 290 26.79 4.22 15.36
N ILE A 291 25.74 3.98 14.57
CA ILE A 291 24.44 3.54 15.06
C ILE A 291 24.30 2.05 14.76
N LEU A 292 23.94 1.29 15.76
CA LEU A 292 23.67 -0.13 15.67
C LEU A 292 22.16 -0.37 15.75
N LEU A 293 21.66 -1.25 14.88
CA LEU A 293 20.34 -1.86 14.98
C LEU A 293 20.48 -3.26 15.56
N ILE A 294 19.97 -3.49 16.74
CA ILE A 294 19.96 -4.80 17.38
C ILE A 294 19.08 -5.74 16.57
N THR A 295 19.60 -6.91 16.19
CA THR A 295 18.87 -7.87 15.34
C THR A 295 18.36 -9.10 16.08
N GLN A 296 18.79 -9.30 17.34
CA GLN A 296 18.35 -10.40 18.19
C GLN A 296 18.21 -9.94 19.65
N ASN A 297 17.21 -10.48 20.35
CA ASN A 297 17.05 -10.22 21.78
C ASN A 297 18.27 -10.72 22.57
N ASN A 298 18.77 -9.89 23.45
CA ASN A 298 19.78 -10.22 24.43
C ASN A 298 19.27 -9.87 25.83
N TYR A 299 18.65 -10.84 26.48
CA TYR A 299 18.00 -10.63 27.77
C TYR A 299 19.00 -10.34 28.92
N ARG A 300 20.24 -10.81 28.78
CA ARG A 300 21.31 -10.53 29.76
C ARG A 300 21.68 -9.06 29.80
N LEU A 301 21.76 -8.44 28.62
CA LEU A 301 22.15 -7.04 28.46
C LEU A 301 20.94 -6.10 28.37
N ASP A 302 19.71 -6.63 28.57
CA ASP A 302 18.44 -5.93 28.39
C ASP A 302 18.37 -5.19 27.03
N ARG A 303 18.81 -5.90 25.95
CA ARG A 303 18.77 -5.41 24.59
C ARG A 303 17.79 -6.21 23.75
N MET A 304 16.93 -5.49 23.05
CA MET A 304 15.85 -6.12 22.30
C MET A 304 15.99 -5.92 20.79
N ASN A 305 15.51 -6.87 20.03
CA ASN A 305 15.45 -6.77 18.59
C ASN A 305 14.69 -5.50 18.15
N GLY A 306 15.23 -4.77 17.17
CA GLY A 306 14.67 -3.52 16.67
C GLY A 306 15.13 -2.26 17.43
N GLU A 307 15.94 -2.37 18.46
CA GLU A 307 16.53 -1.20 19.15
C GLU A 307 17.67 -0.58 18.36
N PHE A 308 17.70 0.75 18.36
CA PHE A 308 18.80 1.54 17.83
C PHE A 308 19.67 2.03 18.97
N VAL A 309 20.94 1.72 18.93
CA VAL A 309 21.89 2.11 19.97
C VAL A 309 23.14 2.77 19.40
N PRO A 310 23.61 3.89 19.96
CA PRO A 310 24.86 4.50 19.56
C PRO A 310 26.05 3.75 20.16
N VAL A 311 27.16 3.72 19.44
CA VAL A 311 28.44 3.25 19.92
C VAL A 311 29.15 4.38 20.64
N LEU A 312 29.35 4.26 21.96
CA LEU A 312 30.02 5.26 22.78
C LEU A 312 31.54 5.16 22.66
N SER A 313 32.07 3.94 22.62
CA SER A 313 33.49 3.68 22.35
C SER A 313 33.69 2.27 21.78
N VAL A 314 34.82 2.05 21.13
CA VAL A 314 35.25 0.78 20.56
C VAL A 314 36.55 0.38 21.21
N GLY A 315 36.63 -0.85 21.72
CA GLY A 315 37.80 -1.43 22.39
C GLY A 315 38.52 -2.47 21.54
N GLN A 316 38.97 -3.51 22.19
CA GLN A 316 39.77 -4.57 21.56
C GLN A 316 38.94 -5.45 20.60
N ARG A 317 39.58 -5.90 19.52
CA ARG A 317 39.08 -6.93 18.63
C ARG A 317 39.70 -8.28 18.96
N LEU A 318 38.89 -9.32 18.85
CA LEU A 318 39.28 -10.69 19.15
C LEU A 318 38.67 -11.63 18.10
N GLN A 319 39.41 -12.69 17.79
CA GLN A 319 38.90 -13.77 16.95
C GLN A 319 38.81 -15.06 17.76
N LEU A 320 37.70 -15.77 17.60
CA LEU A 320 37.49 -17.08 18.17
C LEU A 320 37.16 -18.07 17.06
N SER A 321 37.84 -19.23 17.06
CA SER A 321 37.57 -20.27 16.08
C SER A 321 37.09 -21.54 16.76
N ALA A 322 36.26 -22.31 16.05
CA ALA A 322 35.82 -23.62 16.50
C ALA A 322 35.64 -24.56 15.29
N PRO A 323 35.99 -25.85 15.43
CA PRO A 323 35.69 -26.86 14.42
C PRO A 323 34.20 -27.20 14.44
N VAL A 324 33.56 -27.22 13.29
CA VAL A 324 32.15 -27.61 13.13
C VAL A 324 32.07 -28.64 12.01
N TYR A 325 31.36 -29.74 12.26
CA TYR A 325 31.03 -30.67 11.18
C TYR A 325 29.84 -30.14 10.39
N THR A 326 30.04 -29.91 9.10
CA THR A 326 29.01 -29.44 8.16
C THR A 326 29.00 -30.32 6.91
N GLN A 327 27.87 -30.36 6.21
CA GLN A 327 27.73 -31.09 4.96
C GLN A 327 28.14 -30.22 3.77
N ILE A 328 29.18 -30.63 3.04
CA ILE A 328 29.63 -29.98 1.81
C ILE A 328 29.53 -31.00 0.68
N GLY A 329 28.66 -30.78 -0.31
CA GLY A 329 28.48 -31.71 -1.42
C GLY A 329 27.99 -33.11 -1.00
N GLY A 330 27.26 -33.23 0.11
CA GLY A 330 26.75 -34.51 0.65
C GLY A 330 27.78 -35.29 1.50
N VAL A 331 28.97 -34.72 1.77
CA VAL A 331 30.00 -35.31 2.62
C VAL A 331 30.14 -34.49 3.89
N THR A 332 30.11 -35.14 5.06
CA THR A 332 30.38 -34.49 6.34
C THR A 332 31.87 -34.19 6.49
N GLN A 333 32.22 -32.93 6.63
CA GLN A 333 33.60 -32.46 6.78
C GLN A 333 33.70 -31.52 8.00
N SER A 334 34.86 -31.57 8.67
CA SER A 334 35.17 -30.62 9.74
C SER A 334 35.72 -29.34 9.12
N VAL A 335 35.04 -28.23 9.38
CA VAL A 335 35.42 -26.88 8.93
C VAL A 335 35.66 -26.00 10.17
N SER A 336 36.78 -25.30 10.20
CA SER A 336 37.06 -24.33 11.24
C SER A 336 36.34 -23.01 10.93
N ILE A 337 35.35 -22.63 11.75
CA ILE A 337 34.62 -21.37 11.62
C ILE A 337 35.25 -20.36 12.57
N THR A 338 35.68 -19.24 12.00
CA THR A 338 36.24 -18.11 12.74
C THR A 338 35.21 -17.00 12.85
N LEU A 339 35.01 -16.49 14.06
CA LEU A 339 34.08 -15.41 14.38
C LEU A 339 34.85 -14.22 14.95
N ASN A 340 34.56 -13.03 14.47
CA ASN A 340 35.20 -11.81 14.86
C ASN A 340 34.34 -11.05 15.88
N PHE A 341 34.97 -10.68 16.98
CA PHE A 341 34.31 -9.93 18.06
C PHE A 341 35.02 -8.60 18.29
N VAL A 342 34.24 -7.62 18.66
CA VAL A 342 34.75 -6.32 19.10
C VAL A 342 34.11 -5.91 20.44
N GLN A 343 34.94 -5.46 21.34
CA GLN A 343 34.48 -4.87 22.59
C GLN A 343 33.91 -3.49 22.32
N VAL A 344 32.69 -3.23 22.79
CA VAL A 344 32.00 -1.96 22.57
C VAL A 344 31.41 -1.46 23.88
N MET A 345 31.35 -0.15 23.99
CA MET A 345 30.56 0.52 25.02
C MET A 345 29.32 1.12 24.37
N ILE A 346 28.16 0.76 24.88
CA ILE A 346 26.86 1.25 24.43
C ILE A 346 26.05 1.72 25.65
N PRO A 347 25.05 2.61 25.52
CA PRO A 347 24.20 2.97 26.65
C PRO A 347 23.34 1.77 27.07
N ASP A 348 23.13 1.56 28.37
CA ASP A 348 22.14 0.63 28.92
C ASP A 348 20.71 1.19 28.79
N SER A 349 19.70 0.52 29.36
CA SER A 349 18.30 0.97 29.34
C SER A 349 18.07 2.31 30.06
N ASN A 350 18.96 2.69 30.95
CA ASN A 350 18.93 3.94 31.73
C ASN A 350 19.83 5.04 31.10
N GLY A 351 20.51 4.72 30.00
CA GLY A 351 21.47 5.63 29.35
C GLY A 351 22.88 5.58 29.90
N CYS A 352 23.17 4.72 30.89
CA CYS A 352 24.51 4.57 31.45
C CYS A 352 25.42 3.76 30.51
N PRO A 353 26.73 4.08 30.40
CA PRO A 353 27.65 3.30 29.60
C PRO A 353 27.78 1.86 30.07
N MET A 354 27.56 0.91 29.16
CA MET A 354 27.66 -0.53 29.42
C MET A 354 28.67 -1.15 28.45
N LEU A 355 29.64 -1.91 29.00
CA LEU A 355 30.65 -2.63 28.24
C LEU A 355 30.11 -4.01 27.83
N CYS A 356 30.21 -4.36 26.54
CA CYS A 356 29.78 -5.65 26.03
C CYS A 356 30.59 -6.08 24.81
N MET A 357 30.45 -7.35 24.42
CA MET A 357 30.99 -7.87 23.16
C MET A 357 29.95 -7.76 22.06
N LEU A 358 30.38 -7.40 20.86
CA LEU A 358 29.60 -7.37 19.63
C LEU A 358 30.21 -8.35 18.62
N LEU A 359 29.36 -9.13 17.95
CA LEU A 359 29.77 -9.97 16.82
C LEU A 359 29.91 -9.09 15.58
N GLU A 360 31.18 -8.82 15.17
CA GLU A 360 31.50 -7.82 14.14
C GLU A 360 31.12 -8.33 12.73
N ASP A 361 31.17 -9.65 12.48
CA ASP A 361 30.86 -10.26 11.18
C ASP A 361 29.43 -9.93 10.68
N LEU A 362 28.49 -9.78 11.59
CA LEU A 362 27.11 -9.52 11.24
C LEU A 362 26.87 -8.08 10.77
N LEU A 363 27.72 -7.13 11.12
CA LEU A 363 27.55 -5.70 10.80
C LEU A 363 27.45 -5.44 9.28
N THR A 364 28.24 -6.17 8.49
CA THR A 364 28.32 -6.00 7.03
C THR A 364 27.71 -7.17 6.25
N SER A 365 27.24 -8.20 6.94
CA SER A 365 26.61 -9.38 6.32
C SER A 365 25.28 -9.00 5.66
N ASP A 366 24.96 -9.60 4.51
CA ASP A 366 23.65 -9.48 3.87
C ASP A 366 22.58 -10.38 4.54
N LYS A 367 23.00 -11.32 5.38
CA LYS A 367 22.11 -12.23 6.11
C LYS A 367 21.41 -11.50 7.26
N ALA A 368 20.18 -11.89 7.57
CA ALA A 368 19.41 -11.31 8.68
C ALA A 368 20.00 -11.70 10.06
N THR A 369 20.52 -12.91 10.18
CA THR A 369 21.09 -13.52 11.39
C THR A 369 22.34 -14.34 11.03
N ILE A 370 23.09 -14.77 12.04
CA ILE A 370 24.18 -15.73 11.84
C ILE A 370 23.62 -17.09 11.39
N SER A 371 24.44 -17.84 10.69
CA SER A 371 24.11 -19.20 10.24
C SER A 371 24.05 -20.19 11.42
N ILE A 372 23.50 -21.36 11.15
CA ILE A 372 23.45 -22.47 12.09
C ILE A 372 24.86 -22.89 12.48
N ASP A 373 25.75 -23.02 11.52
CA ASP A 373 27.13 -23.43 11.75
C ASP A 373 27.92 -22.38 12.55
N GLU A 374 27.71 -21.10 12.30
CA GLU A 374 28.25 -20.01 13.12
C GLU A 374 27.72 -20.07 14.57
N SER A 375 26.45 -20.41 14.75
CA SER A 375 25.87 -20.60 16.09
C SER A 375 26.41 -21.83 16.80
N ARG A 376 26.61 -22.93 16.07
CA ARG A 376 27.31 -24.13 16.57
C ARG A 376 28.75 -23.81 16.98
N ALA A 377 29.46 -23.04 16.16
CA ALA A 377 30.82 -22.61 16.45
C ALA A 377 30.90 -21.81 17.77
N LEU A 378 29.94 -20.92 18.04
CA LEU A 378 29.85 -20.21 19.32
C LEU A 378 29.70 -21.17 20.51
N TYR A 379 28.82 -22.14 20.41
CA TYR A 379 28.60 -23.12 21.43
C TYR A 379 29.84 -24.01 21.66
N ILE A 380 30.40 -24.54 20.61
CA ILE A 380 31.60 -25.39 20.66
C ILE A 380 32.79 -24.62 21.23
N ASN A 381 32.97 -23.37 20.81
CA ASN A 381 34.01 -22.49 21.38
C ASN A 381 33.83 -22.28 22.86
N PHE A 382 32.59 -22.09 23.38
CA PHE A 382 32.31 -22.02 24.78
C PHE A 382 32.75 -23.31 25.51
N CYS A 383 32.39 -24.48 24.95
CA CYS A 383 32.77 -25.77 25.53
C CYS A 383 34.29 -25.97 25.59
N ILE A 384 35.02 -25.55 24.55
CA ILE A 384 36.50 -25.59 24.50
C ILE A 384 37.13 -24.71 25.60
N ARG A 385 36.58 -23.53 25.83
CA ARG A 385 37.06 -22.60 26.88
C ARG A 385 36.70 -23.06 28.29
N HIS A 386 35.65 -23.90 28.43
CA HIS A 386 35.15 -24.37 29.74
C HIS A 386 35.10 -25.90 29.82
N PRO A 387 36.21 -26.62 29.67
CA PRO A 387 36.21 -28.08 29.53
C PRO A 387 35.78 -28.84 30.82
N LYS A 388 35.73 -28.16 31.95
CA LYS A 388 35.28 -28.73 33.22
C LYS A 388 33.76 -28.69 33.42
N LEU A 389 33.03 -27.86 32.64
CA LEU A 389 31.59 -27.76 32.74
C LEU A 389 30.95 -28.87 31.90
N ARG A 390 29.93 -29.52 32.46
CA ARG A 390 29.23 -30.62 31.76
C ARG A 390 27.91 -30.13 31.15
N PRO A 391 27.69 -30.29 29.85
CA PRO A 391 26.42 -29.96 29.23
C PRO A 391 25.23 -30.64 29.91
N GLY A 392 24.11 -29.92 30.03
CA GLY A 392 22.88 -30.41 30.71
C GLY A 392 22.91 -30.28 32.23
N THR A 393 23.88 -29.57 32.79
CA THR A 393 23.88 -29.18 34.24
C THR A 393 23.51 -27.70 34.34
N GLU A 394 22.82 -27.35 35.44
CA GLU A 394 22.41 -25.97 35.73
C GLU A 394 23.61 -25.00 35.73
N VAL A 395 24.76 -25.44 36.28
CA VAL A 395 26.00 -24.66 36.28
C VAL A 395 26.53 -24.40 34.88
N PHE A 396 26.42 -25.38 33.97
CA PHE A 396 26.81 -25.21 32.56
C PHE A 396 25.90 -24.21 31.87
N GLU A 397 24.58 -24.35 32.07
CA GLU A 397 23.57 -23.46 31.46
C GLU A 397 23.74 -22.03 31.92
N GLU A 398 23.92 -21.81 33.21
CA GLU A 398 24.17 -20.50 33.79
C GLU A 398 25.46 -19.87 33.27
N ALA A 399 26.56 -20.65 33.19
CA ALA A 399 27.84 -20.20 32.67
C ALA A 399 27.73 -19.82 31.18
N LEU A 400 27.03 -20.61 30.34
CA LEU A 400 26.81 -20.35 28.94
C LEU A 400 25.96 -19.09 28.71
N LEU A 401 24.87 -18.95 29.45
CA LEU A 401 23.99 -17.77 29.40
C LEU A 401 24.70 -16.49 29.88
N ASN A 402 25.75 -16.62 30.68
CA ASN A 402 26.58 -15.49 31.13
C ASN A 402 27.84 -15.27 30.32
N ASP A 403 28.17 -16.15 29.37
CA ASP A 403 29.38 -16.02 28.56
C ASP A 403 29.30 -14.78 27.63
N PRO A 404 30.30 -13.90 27.63
CA PRO A 404 30.24 -12.65 26.89
C PRO A 404 30.30 -12.85 25.37
N TYR A 405 30.90 -13.93 24.86
CA TYR A 405 31.02 -14.24 23.45
C TYR A 405 29.80 -14.96 22.92
N TYR A 406 29.29 -15.95 23.67
CA TYR A 406 28.04 -16.62 23.30
C TYR A 406 26.87 -15.62 23.28
N ASN A 407 26.86 -14.71 24.25
CA ASN A 407 25.87 -13.63 24.36
C ASN A 407 26.37 -12.29 23.79
N ALA A 408 27.29 -12.32 22.83
CA ALA A 408 27.69 -11.11 22.14
C ALA A 408 26.47 -10.45 21.45
N ILE A 409 26.43 -9.13 21.43
CA ILE A 409 25.39 -8.39 20.74
C ILE A 409 25.43 -8.72 19.26
N ARG A 410 24.26 -9.04 18.71
CA ARG A 410 24.04 -9.23 17.28
C ARG A 410 23.37 -8.01 16.73
N ALA A 411 24.08 -7.27 15.91
CA ALA A 411 23.59 -6.01 15.36
C ALA A 411 24.06 -5.79 13.91
N LYS A 412 23.38 -4.86 13.26
CA LYS A 412 23.76 -4.27 11.97
C LYS A 412 23.94 -2.78 12.12
N TYR A 413 24.47 -2.10 11.10
CA TYR A 413 24.41 -0.66 11.05
C TYR A 413 22.97 -0.19 10.91
N GLY A 414 22.59 0.85 11.64
CA GLY A 414 21.21 1.33 11.79
C GLY A 414 20.93 2.65 11.08
N TYR A 415 21.68 3.03 10.05
CA TYR A 415 21.39 4.25 9.29
C TYR A 415 20.27 4.03 8.28
N ALA A 416 20.25 2.85 7.67
CA ALA A 416 19.20 2.41 6.75
C ALA A 416 18.64 1.07 7.20
N VAL A 417 17.31 0.92 7.08
CA VAL A 417 16.57 -0.26 7.55
C VAL A 417 15.46 -0.63 6.58
N THR A 418 14.96 -1.87 6.71
CA THR A 418 13.80 -2.30 5.91
C THR A 418 12.47 -1.86 6.53
N GLY A 419 11.40 -1.86 5.71
CA GLY A 419 10.05 -1.51 6.16
C GLY A 419 9.56 -2.32 7.38
N HIS A 420 9.87 -3.63 7.45
CA HIS A 420 9.53 -4.43 8.63
C HIS A 420 10.34 -4.02 9.87
N LYS A 421 11.61 -3.66 9.70
CA LYS A 421 12.46 -3.24 10.82
C LYS A 421 12.16 -1.84 11.33
N CYS A 422 11.47 -1.00 10.54
CA CYS A 422 11.04 0.32 11.00
C CYS A 422 9.70 0.30 11.77
N GLN A 423 8.96 -0.81 11.77
CA GLN A 423 7.71 -0.92 12.53
C GLN A 423 7.94 -0.69 14.04
N GLY A 424 6.97 -0.02 14.67
CA GLY A 424 7.09 0.41 16.07
C GLY A 424 8.09 1.55 16.31
N GLY A 425 8.71 2.09 15.25
CA GLY A 425 9.62 3.25 15.30
C GLY A 425 8.99 4.51 14.71
N GLU A 426 9.39 5.66 15.24
CA GLU A 426 9.07 6.99 14.69
C GLU A 426 10.33 7.86 14.74
N TRP A 427 10.49 8.74 13.74
CA TRP A 427 11.62 9.66 13.61
C TRP A 427 11.14 11.03 13.17
N GLY A 428 11.85 12.07 13.56
CA GLY A 428 11.55 13.41 13.10
C GLY A 428 11.61 13.54 11.59
N LYS A 429 12.65 12.97 10.98
CA LYS A 429 12.81 12.95 9.51
C LYS A 429 13.03 11.53 9.00
N VAL A 430 12.26 11.17 7.99
CA VAL A 430 12.35 9.85 7.35
C VAL A 430 12.66 10.03 5.87
N PHE A 431 13.59 9.22 5.39
CA PHE A 431 14.00 9.16 4.00
C PHE A 431 13.54 7.80 3.43
N VAL A 432 12.65 7.79 2.45
CA VAL A 432 12.08 6.55 1.90
C VAL A 432 12.50 6.37 0.45
N ASP A 433 13.13 5.25 0.16
CA ASP A 433 13.42 4.82 -1.21
C ASP A 433 12.39 3.79 -1.66
N TYR A 434 11.58 4.16 -2.66
CA TYR A 434 10.50 3.34 -3.20
C TYR A 434 10.95 2.35 -4.28
N THR A 435 12.24 2.22 -4.56
CA THR A 435 12.76 1.21 -5.50
C THR A 435 12.19 -0.17 -5.14
N ASP A 436 11.74 -0.91 -6.16
CA ASP A 436 11.09 -2.23 -6.05
C ASP A 436 9.73 -2.25 -5.32
N ARG A 437 9.17 -1.08 -4.97
CA ARG A 437 7.84 -0.94 -4.32
C ARG A 437 6.93 0.05 -5.02
N THR A 438 6.89 0.00 -6.33
CA THR A 438 6.11 0.88 -7.19
C THR A 438 4.72 0.32 -7.56
N GLY A 439 4.37 -0.87 -7.08
CA GLY A 439 3.11 -1.53 -7.39
C GLY A 439 1.93 -1.05 -6.53
N LEU A 440 0.71 -1.33 -7.01
CA LEU A 440 -0.56 -1.05 -6.31
C LEU A 440 -1.17 -2.30 -5.64
N ASN A 441 -0.38 -3.37 -5.47
CA ASN A 441 -0.80 -4.54 -4.71
C ASN A 441 -0.76 -4.27 -3.20
N ASP A 442 -1.40 -5.14 -2.43
CA ASP A 442 -1.50 -5.01 -0.97
C ASP A 442 -0.13 -4.86 -0.30
N ASP A 443 0.85 -5.68 -0.69
CA ASP A 443 2.18 -5.66 -0.10
C ASP A 443 2.89 -4.32 -0.32
N SER A 444 2.86 -3.79 -1.54
CA SER A 444 3.49 -2.51 -1.87
C SER A 444 2.79 -1.35 -1.17
N LEU A 445 1.45 -1.34 -1.13
CA LEU A 445 0.69 -0.29 -0.47
C LEU A 445 0.85 -0.33 1.06
N ARG A 446 0.85 -1.52 1.69
CA ARG A 446 1.10 -1.67 3.12
C ARG A 446 2.52 -1.26 3.49
N TRP A 447 3.49 -1.61 2.64
CA TRP A 447 4.87 -1.16 2.81
C TRP A 447 4.97 0.36 2.72
N ALA A 448 4.38 0.98 1.69
CA ALA A 448 4.35 2.42 1.50
C ALA A 448 3.68 3.14 2.68
N TYR A 449 2.52 2.64 3.14
CA TYR A 449 1.83 3.17 4.31
C TYR A 449 2.70 3.08 5.57
N THR A 450 3.32 1.91 5.80
CA THR A 450 4.18 1.68 6.97
C THR A 450 5.37 2.64 6.96
N ALA A 451 6.06 2.78 5.82
CA ALA A 451 7.21 3.68 5.68
C ALA A 451 6.83 5.16 5.85
N THR A 452 5.76 5.60 5.17
CA THR A 452 5.25 6.98 5.24
C THR A 452 4.88 7.38 6.67
N THR A 453 4.21 6.51 7.41
CA THR A 453 3.74 6.80 8.76
C THR A 453 4.84 6.83 9.83
N ARG A 454 6.09 6.53 9.46
CA ARG A 454 7.24 6.64 10.40
C ARG A 454 7.71 8.07 10.60
N ALA A 455 7.42 8.98 9.67
CA ALA A 455 7.82 10.39 9.75
C ALA A 455 6.91 11.17 10.72
N GLN A 456 7.53 11.89 11.65
CA GLN A 456 6.83 12.78 12.58
C GLN A 456 6.77 14.22 12.06
N LYS A 457 7.82 14.69 11.37
CA LYS A 457 7.97 16.09 10.92
C LYS A 457 8.14 16.19 9.41
N THR A 458 9.10 15.47 8.83
CA THR A 458 9.39 15.56 7.39
C THR A 458 9.62 14.20 6.78
N LEU A 459 9.00 13.98 5.63
CA LEU A 459 9.16 12.80 4.79
C LEU A 459 9.88 13.19 3.50
N TYR A 460 11.05 12.62 3.27
CA TYR A 460 11.77 12.71 2.01
C TYR A 460 11.60 11.43 1.23
N VAL A 461 11.24 11.52 -0.04
CA VAL A 461 10.97 10.35 -0.89
C VAL A 461 11.81 10.38 -2.16
N THR A 462 12.27 9.21 -2.61
CA THR A 462 12.89 9.04 -3.92
C THR A 462 12.29 7.82 -4.61
N ASN A 463 12.39 7.78 -5.96
CA ASN A 463 11.83 6.72 -6.80
C ASN A 463 10.33 6.46 -6.53
N LEU A 464 9.62 7.50 -6.10
CA LEU A 464 8.20 7.41 -5.81
C LEU A 464 7.41 7.13 -7.08
N PRO A 465 6.52 6.11 -7.10
CA PRO A 465 5.67 5.86 -8.24
C PRO A 465 4.65 7.00 -8.40
N HIS A 466 4.58 7.57 -9.59
CA HIS A 466 3.52 8.49 -9.99
C HIS A 466 2.52 7.73 -10.86
N ILE A 467 1.42 7.27 -10.25
CA ILE A 467 0.43 6.46 -10.95
C ILE A 467 -0.88 7.22 -10.98
N THR A 468 -1.36 7.48 -12.20
CA THR A 468 -2.69 8.05 -12.46
C THR A 468 -3.52 7.08 -13.29
N PRO A 469 -4.83 7.25 -13.37
CA PRO A 469 -5.66 6.45 -14.29
C PRO A 469 -5.18 6.47 -15.74
N PHE A 470 -4.38 7.47 -16.12
CA PHE A 470 -3.85 7.69 -17.45
C PHE A 470 -2.41 7.20 -17.68
N SER A 471 -1.73 6.66 -16.65
CA SER A 471 -0.31 6.25 -16.74
C SER A 471 -0.03 5.18 -17.81
N LYS A 472 -1.07 4.55 -18.35
CA LYS A 472 -0.99 3.56 -19.44
C LYS A 472 -1.64 4.04 -20.74
N PHE A 473 -2.03 5.31 -20.78
CA PHE A 473 -2.80 5.84 -21.88
C PHE A 473 -1.92 6.07 -23.12
N ARG A 474 -2.44 5.68 -24.28
CA ARG A 474 -1.85 5.94 -25.59
C ARG A 474 -2.96 6.16 -26.60
N ILE A 475 -2.68 6.91 -27.67
CA ILE A 475 -3.64 7.17 -28.74
C ILE A 475 -3.11 6.54 -30.03
N ASP A 476 -3.95 5.73 -30.67
CA ASP A 476 -3.67 5.16 -31.98
C ASP A 476 -3.80 6.23 -33.06
N PRO A 477 -3.19 6.05 -34.25
CA PRO A 477 -3.45 6.89 -35.42
C PRO A 477 -4.94 6.87 -35.80
N ILE A 478 -5.39 7.96 -36.49
CA ILE A 478 -6.78 8.05 -36.97
C ILE A 478 -7.06 6.94 -37.98
N ASN A 479 -8.04 6.11 -37.64
CA ASN A 479 -8.49 5.03 -38.52
C ASN A 479 -9.63 5.49 -39.39
N LYS A 480 -9.55 5.18 -40.69
CA LYS A 480 -10.68 5.35 -41.59
C LYS A 480 -11.73 4.28 -41.35
N CYS A 481 -12.96 4.69 -41.13
CA CYS A 481 -14.10 3.78 -41.00
C CYS A 481 -15.14 4.02 -42.12
N ASN A 482 -15.92 2.98 -42.38
CA ASN A 482 -16.97 3.10 -43.41
C ASN A 482 -18.29 3.64 -42.84
N ARG A 483 -18.40 3.70 -41.52
CA ARG A 483 -19.60 4.17 -40.82
C ARG A 483 -19.23 4.54 -39.39
N ILE A 484 -19.90 5.55 -38.83
CA ILE A 484 -19.93 5.86 -37.42
C ILE A 484 -21.27 5.33 -36.86
N ASP A 485 -21.26 4.87 -35.60
CA ASP A 485 -22.44 4.35 -34.95
C ASP A 485 -23.58 5.40 -34.95
N PRO A 486 -24.84 5.00 -35.14
CA PRO A 486 -26.00 5.90 -35.03
C PRO A 486 -26.11 6.63 -33.70
N GLU A 487 -25.55 6.11 -32.63
CA GLU A 487 -25.46 6.76 -31.32
C GLU A 487 -24.70 8.11 -31.36
N CYS A 488 -23.97 8.39 -32.43
CA CYS A 488 -23.31 9.71 -32.63
C CYS A 488 -24.28 10.89 -32.59
N ARG A 489 -25.56 10.66 -32.69
CA ARG A 489 -26.62 11.68 -32.72
C ARG A 489 -27.60 11.46 -31.58
N ILE A 490 -27.56 12.26 -30.52
CA ILE A 490 -28.61 12.31 -29.52
C ILE A 490 -29.57 13.46 -29.86
N LEU A 491 -30.86 13.13 -29.86
CA LEU A 491 -31.93 14.08 -29.94
C LEU A 491 -32.60 14.25 -28.60
N ASN A 492 -32.67 15.48 -28.12
CA ASN A 492 -33.27 15.79 -26.83
C ASN A 492 -34.80 15.69 -26.78
N GLU A 493 -35.50 15.55 -27.91
CA GLU A 493 -36.95 15.49 -27.95
C GLU A 493 -37.45 14.34 -28.81
N VAL A 494 -37.71 13.23 -28.19
CA VAL A 494 -38.34 12.04 -28.80
C VAL A 494 -39.85 12.24 -29.02
N SER A 495 -40.45 13.24 -28.38
CA SER A 495 -41.92 13.40 -28.26
C SER A 495 -42.60 14.05 -29.46
N SER A 496 -41.86 14.63 -30.42
CA SER A 496 -42.46 15.40 -31.51
C SER A 496 -42.19 14.85 -32.91
N THR A 497 -41.74 13.60 -33.07
CA THR A 497 -41.51 13.02 -34.41
C THR A 497 -42.73 12.26 -34.91
N PRO A 498 -42.99 12.18 -36.21
CA PRO A 498 -44.07 11.38 -36.78
C PRO A 498 -43.85 9.86 -36.68
N PHE A 499 -42.79 9.41 -36.01
CA PHE A 499 -42.36 7.99 -35.92
C PHE A 499 -42.67 7.36 -34.55
N HIS A 500 -43.71 7.80 -33.84
CA HIS A 500 -44.00 7.36 -32.45
C HIS A 500 -44.09 5.85 -32.29
N ASP A 501 -44.60 5.13 -33.27
CA ASP A 501 -44.86 3.69 -33.16
C ASP A 501 -43.93 2.82 -34.02
N LEU A 502 -42.91 3.41 -34.66
CA LEU A 502 -42.00 2.71 -35.53
C LEU A 502 -40.65 2.50 -34.89
N ASN A 503 -40.13 1.30 -35.01
CA ASN A 503 -38.74 0.97 -34.64
C ASN A 503 -37.75 1.58 -35.62
N VAL A 504 -37.70 2.93 -35.67
CA VAL A 504 -36.91 3.71 -36.61
C VAL A 504 -35.58 4.09 -35.95
N ASP A 505 -34.50 3.94 -36.72
CA ASP A 505 -33.16 4.34 -36.35
C ASP A 505 -33.09 5.79 -35.84
N ASN A 506 -32.38 6.04 -34.73
CA ASN A 506 -32.22 7.40 -34.19
C ASN A 506 -31.61 8.39 -35.17
N GLY A 507 -30.81 7.94 -36.11
CA GLY A 507 -30.30 8.78 -37.18
C GLY A 507 -31.38 9.25 -38.19
N VAL A 508 -32.44 8.44 -38.41
CA VAL A 508 -33.60 8.83 -39.20
C VAL A 508 -34.42 9.90 -38.47
N ARG A 509 -34.62 9.73 -37.16
CA ARG A 509 -35.26 10.75 -36.31
C ARG A 509 -34.49 12.05 -36.29
N ALA A 510 -33.16 11.97 -36.23
CA ALA A 510 -32.27 13.12 -36.32
C ALA A 510 -32.40 13.87 -37.63
N LYS A 511 -32.46 13.13 -38.73
CA LYS A 511 -32.63 13.74 -40.07
C LYS A 511 -33.96 14.46 -40.17
N TYR A 512 -35.04 13.86 -39.62
CA TYR A 512 -36.34 14.53 -39.59
C TYR A 512 -36.28 15.85 -38.84
N HIS A 513 -35.66 15.91 -37.65
CA HIS A 513 -35.54 17.13 -36.87
C HIS A 513 -34.70 18.21 -37.59
N CYS A 514 -33.64 17.82 -38.31
CA CYS A 514 -32.89 18.70 -39.18
C CYS A 514 -33.79 19.33 -40.22
N ILE A 515 -34.54 18.50 -40.95
CA ILE A 515 -35.43 18.97 -42.00
C ILE A 515 -36.53 19.85 -41.44
N ALA A 516 -37.13 19.47 -40.32
CA ALA A 516 -38.16 20.25 -39.63
C ALA A 516 -37.65 21.64 -39.24
N LYS A 517 -36.41 21.75 -38.75
CA LYS A 517 -35.78 23.02 -38.42
C LYS A 517 -35.39 23.84 -39.64
N ASN A 518 -34.86 23.20 -40.69
CA ASN A 518 -34.46 23.88 -41.92
C ASN A 518 -35.66 24.44 -42.68
N ILE A 519 -36.84 23.81 -42.53
CA ILE A 519 -38.07 24.24 -43.23
C ILE A 519 -38.81 25.35 -42.44
N GLU A 520 -38.50 25.54 -41.14
CA GLU A 520 -39.02 26.65 -40.34
C GLU A 520 -38.72 27.99 -41.03
N ASN A 521 -39.65 28.89 -41.02
CA ASN A 521 -39.56 30.21 -41.63
C ASN A 521 -39.41 30.21 -43.19
N THR A 522 -39.74 29.09 -43.83
CA THR A 522 -39.86 28.98 -45.29
C THR A 522 -41.33 28.90 -45.71
N PRO A 523 -41.69 29.14 -46.96
CA PRO A 523 -43.05 28.95 -47.43
C PRO A 523 -43.47 27.48 -47.60
N TYR A 524 -42.61 26.54 -47.21
CA TYR A 524 -42.81 25.10 -47.32
C TYR A 524 -43.16 24.49 -45.99
N LYS A 525 -43.88 23.35 -45.96
CA LYS A 525 -44.22 22.60 -44.74
C LYS A 525 -44.14 21.10 -44.99
N ILE A 526 -43.65 20.34 -44.02
CA ILE A 526 -43.76 18.88 -44.07
C ILE A 526 -45.24 18.52 -43.91
N ASN A 527 -45.82 17.91 -44.95
CA ASN A 527 -47.20 17.45 -44.92
C ASN A 527 -47.30 16.06 -44.32
N THR A 528 -46.53 15.08 -44.82
CA THR A 528 -46.44 13.73 -44.28
C THR A 528 -45.04 13.15 -44.52
N VAL A 529 -44.65 12.23 -43.63
CA VAL A 529 -43.43 11.42 -43.80
C VAL A 529 -43.84 9.97 -43.73
N ILE A 530 -43.35 9.14 -44.66
CA ILE A 530 -43.62 7.70 -44.71
C ILE A 530 -42.26 7.00 -44.64
N SER A 531 -42.06 6.28 -43.57
CA SER A 531 -40.83 5.51 -43.36
C SER A 531 -40.95 4.11 -43.99
N ARG A 532 -39.93 3.70 -44.73
CA ARG A 532 -39.76 2.36 -45.29
C ARG A 532 -38.32 1.89 -45.04
N PRO A 533 -38.02 0.60 -45.08
CA PRO A 533 -36.66 0.12 -44.94
C PRO A 533 -35.71 0.83 -45.93
N TYR A 534 -34.72 1.56 -45.40
CA TYR A 534 -33.71 2.33 -46.15
C TYR A 534 -34.25 3.47 -47.04
N LEU A 535 -35.48 3.94 -46.81
CA LEU A 535 -36.10 5.03 -47.56
C LEU A 535 -37.09 5.81 -46.70
N GLU A 536 -36.90 7.11 -46.59
CA GLU A 536 -37.90 8.05 -46.06
C GLU A 536 -38.53 8.84 -47.20
N VAL A 537 -39.86 8.83 -47.25
CA VAL A 537 -40.64 9.60 -48.24
C VAL A 537 -41.19 10.86 -47.59
N TYR A 538 -40.71 12.02 -48.00
CA TYR A 538 -41.18 13.32 -47.53
C TYR A 538 -42.15 13.91 -48.53
N ASN A 539 -43.37 14.17 -48.13
CA ASN A 539 -44.34 14.94 -48.85
C ASN A 539 -44.33 16.37 -48.33
N ILE A 540 -43.87 17.30 -49.15
CA ILE A 540 -43.66 18.71 -48.77
C ILE A 540 -44.77 19.54 -49.42
N GLN A 541 -45.50 20.29 -48.57
CA GLN A 541 -46.47 21.27 -49.02
C GLN A 541 -45.76 22.47 -49.59
N THR A 542 -46.05 22.82 -50.82
CA THR A 542 -45.57 23.99 -51.55
C THR A 542 -46.73 24.93 -51.89
N PRO A 543 -46.51 26.19 -52.35
CA PRO A 543 -47.54 27.06 -52.83
C PRO A 543 -48.35 26.47 -53.98
N ASN A 544 -47.80 25.53 -54.69
CA ASN A 544 -48.42 24.95 -55.94
C ASN A 544 -48.99 23.53 -55.66
N GLY A 545 -48.93 23.00 -54.44
CA GLY A 545 -49.44 21.67 -54.15
C GLY A 545 -48.44 20.88 -53.24
N ILE A 546 -48.55 19.57 -53.29
CA ILE A 546 -47.69 18.66 -52.48
C ILE A 546 -46.67 17.98 -53.40
N ASP A 547 -45.40 18.18 -53.11
CA ASP A 547 -44.28 17.58 -53.84
C ASP A 547 -43.69 16.43 -53.00
N ARG A 548 -43.36 15.33 -53.68
CA ARG A 548 -42.76 14.15 -53.05
C ARG A 548 -41.25 14.10 -53.28
N TYR A 549 -40.52 13.82 -52.16
CA TYR A 549 -39.07 13.61 -52.16
C TYR A 549 -38.73 12.28 -51.50
N ASP A 550 -37.90 11.49 -52.16
CA ASP A 550 -37.40 10.22 -51.69
C ASP A 550 -35.98 10.39 -51.15
N LEU A 551 -35.78 10.11 -49.84
CA LEU A 551 -34.51 10.16 -49.17
C LEU A 551 -34.05 8.73 -48.88
N HIS A 552 -33.17 8.21 -49.70
CA HIS A 552 -32.57 6.91 -49.50
C HIS A 552 -31.44 6.99 -48.50
N TYR A 553 -31.29 5.95 -47.67
CA TYR A 553 -30.19 5.85 -46.72
C TYR A 553 -29.63 4.44 -46.65
N LYS A 554 -28.41 4.32 -46.18
CA LYS A 554 -27.73 3.05 -45.88
C LYS A 554 -27.84 2.72 -44.37
N ALA A 555 -27.44 1.53 -44.01
CA ALA A 555 -27.33 1.13 -42.59
C ALA A 555 -26.55 2.19 -41.78
N GLY A 556 -27.10 2.58 -40.61
CA GLY A 556 -26.58 3.70 -39.81
C GLY A 556 -27.10 5.07 -40.23
N ALA A 557 -28.26 5.11 -40.93
CA ALA A 557 -28.94 6.35 -41.36
C ALA A 557 -28.03 7.30 -42.15
N ILE A 558 -27.15 6.76 -43.00
CA ILE A 558 -26.34 7.55 -43.90
C ILE A 558 -27.17 7.91 -45.10
N PHE A 559 -27.73 9.13 -45.14
CA PHE A 559 -28.62 9.61 -46.18
C PHE A 559 -27.85 9.92 -47.46
N GLN A 560 -28.49 9.62 -48.59
CA GLN A 560 -28.11 10.11 -49.93
C GLN A 560 -28.84 11.42 -50.20
N LEU A 561 -28.39 12.15 -51.24
CA LEU A 561 -29.08 13.36 -51.67
C LEU A 561 -30.56 13.09 -52.04
N ALA A 562 -31.42 13.97 -51.58
CA ALA A 562 -32.85 13.88 -51.81
C ALA A 562 -33.19 13.83 -53.32
N LYS A 563 -34.09 12.93 -53.69
CA LYS A 563 -34.59 12.81 -55.05
C LYS A 563 -36.03 13.31 -55.17
N ALA A 564 -36.23 14.34 -55.95
CA ALA A 564 -37.59 14.75 -56.31
C ALA A 564 -38.23 13.73 -57.25
N VAL A 565 -39.45 13.31 -56.92
CA VAL A 565 -40.20 12.39 -57.82
C VAL A 565 -40.69 13.11 -59.04
N THR A 566 -41.16 14.33 -58.86
CA THR A 566 -41.60 15.21 -59.97
C THR A 566 -40.90 16.57 -59.83
N PRO A 567 -39.79 16.81 -60.55
CA PRO A 567 -39.06 18.07 -60.45
C PRO A 567 -39.93 19.27 -60.99
N ASN A 568 -39.85 20.38 -60.21
CA ASN A 568 -40.50 21.62 -60.51
C ASN A 568 -39.65 22.84 -60.11
N GLN A 569 -40.19 24.06 -60.17
CA GLN A 569 -39.47 25.29 -59.81
C GLN A 569 -39.03 25.37 -58.35
N HIS A 570 -39.64 24.58 -57.41
CA HIS A 570 -39.34 24.54 -56.01
C HIS A 570 -38.27 23.49 -55.67
N THR A 571 -37.99 22.59 -56.65
CA THR A 571 -37.13 21.39 -56.36
C THR A 571 -35.72 21.75 -55.86
N ALA A 572 -35.08 22.76 -56.41
CA ALA A 572 -33.73 23.15 -56.07
C ALA A 572 -33.67 23.63 -54.59
N ILE A 573 -34.62 24.45 -54.17
CA ILE A 573 -34.69 25.01 -52.83
C ILE A 573 -35.06 23.90 -51.80
N ILE A 574 -36.06 23.08 -52.13
CA ILE A 574 -36.49 22.00 -51.20
C ILE A 574 -35.39 20.96 -51.06
N LYS A 575 -34.68 20.58 -52.13
CA LYS A 575 -33.51 19.68 -52.02
C LYS A 575 -32.44 20.27 -51.11
N MET A 576 -32.17 21.59 -51.23
CA MET A 576 -31.24 22.24 -50.35
C MET A 576 -31.69 22.14 -48.87
N ILE A 577 -32.97 22.34 -48.57
CA ILE A 577 -33.56 22.19 -47.22
C ILE A 577 -33.44 20.75 -46.71
N LEU A 578 -33.71 19.75 -47.58
CA LEU A 578 -33.70 18.34 -47.21
C LEU A 578 -32.28 17.78 -47.08
N ASP A 579 -31.33 18.27 -47.87
CA ASP A 579 -29.96 17.75 -47.88
C ASP A 579 -29.06 18.48 -46.90
N GLU A 580 -29.41 19.71 -46.51
CA GLU A 580 -28.61 20.55 -45.64
C GLU A 580 -28.66 20.08 -44.18
N GLU A 581 -27.54 19.69 -43.65
CA GLU A 581 -27.37 19.34 -42.26
C GLU A 581 -26.81 20.54 -41.44
N ARG A 582 -27.48 21.72 -41.56
CA ARG A 582 -27.06 22.92 -40.81
C ARG A 582 -27.35 22.77 -39.32
N GLU A 583 -26.35 23.15 -38.53
CA GLU A 583 -26.38 23.53 -37.12
C GLU A 583 -27.44 22.83 -36.24
N MET A 584 -27.34 21.51 -36.12
CA MET A 584 -28.03 20.85 -35.03
C MET A 584 -27.32 21.20 -33.73
N SER A 585 -27.98 21.93 -32.83
CA SER A 585 -27.52 22.02 -31.46
C SER A 585 -27.80 20.69 -30.79
N PHE A 586 -26.77 19.84 -30.73
CA PHE A 586 -26.84 18.64 -29.91
C PHE A 586 -26.75 19.08 -28.44
N LYS A 587 -27.84 18.98 -27.71
CA LYS A 587 -27.83 19.07 -26.26
C LYS A 587 -27.84 17.63 -25.76
N PHE A 588 -26.72 17.17 -25.24
CA PHE A 588 -26.67 15.96 -24.47
C PHE A 588 -26.20 16.33 -23.06
N ASP A 589 -26.72 15.62 -22.09
CA ASP A 589 -26.29 15.74 -20.69
C ASP A 589 -25.53 14.46 -20.36
N TYR A 590 -24.23 14.59 -20.11
CA TYR A 590 -23.38 13.46 -19.76
C TYR A 590 -22.98 13.54 -18.30
N SER A 591 -23.38 12.52 -17.54
CA SER A 591 -23.03 12.36 -16.13
C SER A 591 -22.06 11.18 -16.03
N PRO A 592 -20.75 11.45 -15.86
CA PRO A 592 -19.75 10.39 -15.77
C PRO A 592 -19.99 9.45 -14.59
N SER A 593 -19.89 8.14 -14.80
CA SER A 593 -20.09 7.14 -13.76
C SER A 593 -18.90 7.02 -12.79
N GLU A 594 -17.71 7.51 -13.19
CA GLU A 594 -16.48 7.46 -12.39
C GLU A 594 -15.73 8.81 -12.49
N GLU A 595 -14.96 9.14 -11.44
CA GLU A 595 -14.14 10.38 -11.40
C GLU A 595 -13.12 10.45 -12.56
N SER A 596 -12.51 9.31 -12.90
CA SER A 596 -11.57 9.22 -14.04
C SER A 596 -12.23 9.58 -15.37
N TYR A 597 -13.49 9.20 -15.54
CA TYR A 597 -14.28 9.53 -16.74
C TYR A 597 -14.64 11.00 -16.77
N SER A 598 -14.92 11.61 -15.60
CA SER A 598 -15.11 13.06 -15.51
C SER A 598 -13.87 13.84 -15.95
N LYS A 599 -12.68 13.42 -15.49
CA LYS A 599 -11.41 14.04 -15.90
C LYS A 599 -11.17 13.89 -17.41
N LEU A 600 -11.44 12.70 -17.94
CA LEU A 600 -11.33 12.41 -19.37
C LEU A 600 -12.29 13.26 -20.20
N TYR A 601 -13.55 13.34 -19.79
CA TYR A 601 -14.56 14.16 -20.46
C TYR A 601 -14.17 15.63 -20.48
N ASN A 602 -13.73 16.19 -19.36
CA ASN A 602 -13.32 17.58 -19.29
C ASN A 602 -12.11 17.88 -20.17
N LEU A 603 -11.16 16.97 -20.28
CA LEU A 603 -10.00 17.09 -21.17
C LEU A 603 -10.44 17.12 -22.64
N ILE A 604 -11.23 16.12 -23.08
CA ILE A 604 -11.69 16.03 -24.47
C ILE A 604 -12.59 17.21 -24.81
N ARG A 605 -13.48 17.61 -23.91
CA ARG A 605 -14.32 18.79 -24.08
C ARG A 605 -13.50 20.05 -24.27
N SER A 606 -12.50 20.29 -23.41
CA SER A 606 -11.60 21.44 -23.55
C SER A 606 -10.84 21.44 -24.88
N ALA A 607 -10.39 20.27 -25.33
CA ALA A 607 -9.73 20.13 -26.64
C ALA A 607 -10.70 20.45 -27.78
N CYS A 608 -11.93 19.94 -27.71
CA CYS A 608 -12.98 20.23 -28.72
C CYS A 608 -13.38 21.70 -28.74
N ASP A 609 -13.53 22.33 -27.56
CA ASP A 609 -13.87 23.77 -27.44
C ASP A 609 -12.75 24.64 -28.05
N THR A 610 -11.47 24.27 -27.86
CA THR A 610 -10.32 24.97 -28.46
C THR A 610 -10.34 24.96 -29.98
N ILE A 611 -10.80 23.87 -30.59
CA ILE A 611 -10.88 23.69 -32.05
C ILE A 611 -12.26 24.11 -32.59
N SER A 612 -13.20 24.51 -31.74
CA SER A 612 -14.60 24.79 -32.07
C SER A 612 -15.35 23.58 -32.65
N VAL A 613 -15.00 22.39 -32.21
CA VAL A 613 -15.68 21.13 -32.52
C VAL A 613 -16.74 20.81 -31.50
N GLN A 614 -17.92 20.40 -31.97
CA GLN A 614 -19.00 20.01 -31.06
C GLN A 614 -18.96 18.52 -30.75
N ILE A 615 -18.96 18.19 -29.45
CA ILE A 615 -19.26 16.83 -28.98
C ILE A 615 -20.77 16.60 -29.16
N THR A 616 -21.12 15.53 -29.85
CA THR A 616 -22.51 15.22 -30.17
C THR A 616 -23.11 14.16 -29.25
N ASN A 617 -22.29 13.29 -28.71
CA ASN A 617 -22.69 12.31 -27.70
C ASN A 617 -21.47 11.74 -26.95
N VAL A 618 -21.71 11.18 -25.75
CA VAL A 618 -20.76 10.36 -25.02
C VAL A 618 -21.48 9.13 -24.48
N VAL A 619 -20.96 7.94 -24.78
CA VAL A 619 -21.59 6.67 -24.41
C VAL A 619 -20.58 5.79 -23.67
N GLU A 620 -20.97 5.32 -22.48
CA GLU A 620 -20.20 4.34 -21.73
C GLU A 620 -20.69 2.92 -22.04
N HIS A 621 -19.86 2.13 -22.69
CA HIS A 621 -20.13 0.71 -22.98
C HIS A 621 -19.49 -0.17 -21.92
N ARG A 622 -20.26 -0.53 -20.90
CA ARG A 622 -19.76 -1.33 -19.76
C ARG A 622 -19.34 -2.74 -20.14
N GLU A 623 -19.99 -3.31 -21.17
CA GLU A 623 -19.78 -4.69 -21.62
C GLU A 623 -18.42 -4.90 -22.28
N ASP A 624 -17.90 -3.92 -22.99
CA ASP A 624 -16.58 -3.94 -23.63
C ASP A 624 -15.57 -2.96 -23.03
N TYR A 625 -15.85 -2.48 -21.80
CA TYR A 625 -14.98 -1.59 -21.04
C TYR A 625 -14.49 -0.40 -21.85
N SER A 626 -15.41 0.30 -22.53
CA SER A 626 -15.05 1.46 -23.36
C SER A 626 -15.98 2.65 -23.19
N ILE A 627 -15.45 3.83 -23.52
CA ILE A 627 -16.19 5.08 -23.58
C ILE A 627 -16.00 5.63 -25.00
N VAL A 628 -17.09 6.01 -25.66
CA VAL A 628 -17.04 6.58 -26.98
C VAL A 628 -17.47 8.04 -26.95
N PHE A 629 -16.60 8.91 -27.42
CA PHE A 629 -16.86 10.32 -27.63
C PHE A 629 -17.18 10.54 -29.11
N TYR A 630 -18.39 10.93 -29.37
CA TYR A 630 -18.84 11.29 -30.74
C TYR A 630 -18.74 12.79 -30.90
N MET A 631 -18.30 13.22 -32.07
CA MET A 631 -18.12 14.64 -32.42
C MET A 631 -18.37 14.89 -33.88
N ARG A 632 -18.68 16.15 -34.21
CA ARG A 632 -18.85 16.60 -35.58
C ARG A 632 -17.61 17.34 -36.05
N THR A 633 -16.79 16.71 -36.89
CA THR A 633 -15.54 17.24 -37.41
C THR A 633 -15.62 17.37 -38.92
N SER A 634 -15.03 18.44 -39.47
CA SER A 634 -14.89 18.64 -40.93
C SER A 634 -16.17 18.35 -41.73
N GLY A 635 -17.34 18.68 -41.16
CA GLY A 635 -18.64 18.46 -41.75
C GLY A 635 -19.17 17.04 -41.74
N THR A 636 -18.48 16.11 -41.05
CA THR A 636 -18.86 14.72 -40.87
C THR A 636 -18.89 14.33 -39.39
N PHE A 637 -19.22 13.08 -39.06
CA PHE A 637 -19.12 12.55 -37.73
C PHE A 637 -17.81 11.76 -37.57
N SER A 638 -17.18 11.98 -36.43
CA SER A 638 -15.99 11.25 -36.01
C SER A 638 -16.17 10.81 -34.58
N CYS A 639 -15.39 9.83 -34.12
CA CYS A 639 -15.43 9.41 -32.75
C CYS A 639 -14.05 9.00 -32.20
N ILE A 640 -13.91 9.07 -30.88
CA ILE A 640 -12.77 8.53 -30.19
C ILE A 640 -13.30 7.47 -29.22
N LYS A 641 -13.03 6.20 -29.53
CA LYS A 641 -13.34 5.08 -28.63
C LYS A 641 -12.16 4.84 -27.71
N ILE A 642 -12.38 4.98 -26.40
CA ILE A 642 -11.35 4.87 -25.36
C ILE A 642 -11.62 3.64 -24.50
N TYR A 643 -10.61 2.82 -24.33
CA TYR A 643 -10.70 1.57 -23.60
C TYR A 643 -10.16 1.69 -22.17
N VAL A 644 -10.82 1.01 -21.27
CA VAL A 644 -10.51 0.96 -19.85
C VAL A 644 -10.27 -0.49 -19.44
N ASN A 645 -9.25 -0.78 -18.66
CA ASN A 645 -9.05 -2.16 -18.18
C ASN A 645 -9.81 -2.44 -16.89
N ALA A 646 -9.83 -3.70 -16.44
CA ALA A 646 -10.51 -4.14 -15.22
C ALA A 646 -10.07 -3.38 -13.95
N ASN A 647 -8.83 -2.87 -13.92
CA ASN A 647 -8.30 -2.09 -12.81
C ASN A 647 -8.63 -0.59 -12.90
N GLY A 648 -9.42 -0.16 -13.90
CA GLY A 648 -9.83 1.22 -14.09
C GLY A 648 -8.76 2.13 -14.73
N PHE A 649 -7.68 1.56 -15.32
CA PHE A 649 -6.75 2.35 -16.10
C PHE A 649 -7.32 2.60 -17.48
N ILE A 650 -7.26 3.84 -17.93
CA ILE A 650 -7.50 4.24 -19.30
C ILE A 650 -6.27 3.83 -20.10
N THR A 651 -6.44 2.96 -21.11
CA THR A 651 -5.31 2.27 -21.74
C THR A 651 -4.98 2.79 -23.12
N TYR A 652 -5.97 2.85 -24.01
CA TYR A 652 -5.73 3.39 -25.33
C TYR A 652 -7.00 3.99 -25.95
N ALA A 653 -6.81 4.96 -26.84
CA ALA A 653 -7.86 5.59 -27.61
C ALA A 653 -7.73 5.20 -29.08
N LYS A 654 -8.87 4.89 -29.69
CA LYS A 654 -9.03 4.60 -31.11
C LYS A 654 -9.82 5.71 -31.77
N PRO A 655 -9.17 6.71 -32.36
CA PRO A 655 -9.86 7.72 -33.15
C PRO A 655 -10.34 7.13 -34.50
N MET A 656 -11.57 7.42 -34.88
CA MET A 656 -12.17 6.93 -36.10
C MET A 656 -12.89 8.08 -36.83
N SER A 657 -12.69 8.20 -38.12
CA SER A 657 -13.36 9.18 -39.00
C SER A 657 -13.74 8.55 -40.33
N LEU A 658 -14.81 9.01 -40.93
CA LEU A 658 -15.23 8.59 -42.27
C LEU A 658 -14.22 8.99 -43.37
N ILE A 659 -13.46 10.07 -43.14
CA ILE A 659 -12.41 10.55 -44.02
C ILE A 659 -11.00 10.15 -43.62
N GLY A 660 -10.88 9.45 -42.45
CA GLY A 660 -9.61 8.94 -41.94
C GLY A 660 -8.63 10.06 -41.56
N SER A 661 -7.37 9.91 -41.90
CA SER A 661 -6.30 10.87 -41.58
C SER A 661 -6.48 12.28 -42.23
N GLU A 662 -7.42 12.46 -43.15
CA GLU A 662 -7.77 13.77 -43.73
C GLU A 662 -8.62 14.62 -42.76
N ASP A 663 -9.10 14.05 -41.64
CA ASP A 663 -9.83 14.74 -40.57
C ASP A 663 -8.88 15.61 -39.73
N ARG A 664 -8.63 16.82 -40.17
CA ARG A 664 -7.69 17.75 -39.54
C ARG A 664 -8.15 18.19 -38.17
N GLU A 665 -9.46 18.36 -37.94
CA GLU A 665 -10.00 18.77 -36.66
C GLU A 665 -9.83 17.65 -35.60
N LEU A 666 -10.14 16.41 -35.98
CA LEU A 666 -9.87 15.25 -35.11
C LEU A 666 -8.37 15.12 -34.83
N GLY A 667 -7.51 15.36 -35.85
CA GLY A 667 -6.06 15.37 -35.68
C GLY A 667 -5.58 16.38 -34.64
N ALA A 668 -6.08 17.61 -34.75
CA ALA A 668 -5.73 18.67 -33.77
C ALA A 668 -6.23 18.38 -32.34
N ILE A 669 -7.42 17.78 -32.19
CA ILE A 669 -7.92 17.34 -30.88
C ILE A 669 -6.98 16.29 -30.27
N ILE A 670 -6.53 15.31 -31.08
CA ILE A 670 -5.61 14.26 -30.63
C ILE A 670 -4.27 14.87 -30.21
N GLU A 671 -3.74 15.84 -30.94
CA GLU A 671 -2.50 16.52 -30.53
C GLU A 671 -2.63 17.25 -29.20
N ILE A 672 -3.75 17.95 -28.95
CA ILE A 672 -4.02 18.59 -27.66
C ILE A 672 -4.10 17.55 -26.54
N ILE A 673 -4.80 16.44 -26.76
CA ILE A 673 -4.90 15.36 -25.75
C ILE A 673 -3.52 14.76 -25.49
N ASN A 674 -2.73 14.48 -26.52
CA ASN A 674 -1.38 13.92 -26.35
C ASN A 674 -0.47 14.88 -25.57
N SER A 675 -0.50 16.18 -25.85
CA SER A 675 0.34 17.16 -25.15
C SER A 675 0.02 17.28 -23.65
N HIS A 676 -1.16 16.82 -23.23
CA HIS A 676 -1.54 16.81 -21.82
C HIS A 676 -0.90 15.63 -21.02
N PHE A 677 -0.50 14.56 -21.71
CA PHE A 677 0.03 13.33 -21.09
C PHE A 677 1.55 13.12 -21.31
N ILE A 678 2.18 13.98 -22.13
CA ILE A 678 3.64 14.04 -22.30
C ILE A 678 4.22 15.06 -21.31
#